data_afcce01381bf681320880d2ef76adeb4
#
_entry.id   afcce01381bf681320880d2ef76adeb4
#
_cell.length_a   1.000
_cell.length_b   1.000
_cell.length_c   1.000
_cell.angle_alpha   90.00
_cell.angle_beta   90.00
_cell.angle_gamma   90.00
#
_symmetry.space_group_name_H-M   'P 1'
#
loop_
_entity.id
_entity.type
_entity.pdbx_description
1 polymer ?
#
loop_
_entity_poly.entity_id
_entity_poly.type
_entity_poly.pdbx_seq_one_letter_code
_entity_poly.pdbx_strand_id
1 'polypeptide(L)'
;MKRFFLAMTASLCCVALFAQEKDHNPSDLKQRNDSLLMAHLDIIEQQEIPLDTTVRQGVLKNGLTYYVRRCTQSDKKVDFTFLVKGGCIIEKDNERGVAHFVEHMMFKGTKHFPGQETIAFMGRCGLKFGHDSNAFTDYTNVRYLLNSMPNDELVVDSCLLLMRDWACDATMDNKDIESERNVIVEEWRGRTSKAYQMSIVNEILNTPCYVDWTPIGDMDVVKNCSPKTIRDFYKRWYQPQNQAVVVVGDIDADEVVAKIKKLFGNLKRGKNVVPPSPALHDEESPRIRFFSNATSPYHFSAMMMRLPADDAAKENTVGALRSEQVYNHLSGLMLNQLNGMKDKNIVYAASAMAKPVEVKGIETMIFELGSKPDDWKKALEKLAKRVEYLRRNGFTDDDKVKFAEHPKYNDDFTAIDFADTTAVDKVGARSSWTTLITNSFFHGTKLLDMKSTEASREHIRSTITKEQLSDAFRKLVNGRNMAIVETFPEGVAFPTEKEVADILKRVKQMKDEELAEATVEAPKKLESLHVDSVDINPTPGTIRKTTVLNDSISEVLLSNGVKVVFWKKKLHHNGVKMKLDRPMGYSALSDEDFQYSKMLSCRRKYKYQASTHAFVLARPFDDVFDLFCSSAEKDEAYWTDIEQALKMFYASLTTTEVDSVAASEIITTCQNAATQSSVASVQANNRIYCLPFESSKRLMPPTVEEAGRLSVERLRELVKDYYSNFNGTLFLVCGDVNQDSIMPLVLKYIGSLPSKPEPVKRHLWGADHYKTTNTTAVEKFSNPSPLCVTALYYTWEKGFQLNQDVRALNHALQSVLGELLLNRIRVQHGDVYTPVCQVVDDLLPVPRMRCAISYTCNPTQRERIAQDVKQLVNEMAEGNLITQELVDNYIKNRESARKPYEDGVDGPCSDYIERELNGIVLKNDDLTCDKKVTPSSLKAHLKQLLKKGNLHVGYLTTE
;
A
#
# COMPACT_ATOMS: atom_id res chain seq x y z
N MET A 1 -8.01 41.74 27.23
CA MET A 1 -9.14 42.35 27.97
C MET A 1 -10.26 42.86 27.05
N LYS A 2 -10.03 43.65 25.99
CA LYS A 2 -11.14 44.07 25.08
C LYS A 2 -11.82 42.93 24.29
N ARG A 3 -11.12 41.87 23.93
CA ARG A 3 -11.71 40.71 23.27
C ARG A 3 -12.47 39.76 24.20
N PHE A 4 -12.12 39.74 25.48
CA PHE A 4 -12.85 39.00 26.53
C PHE A 4 -14.21 39.64 26.84
N PHE A 5 -14.29 40.98 26.77
CA PHE A 5 -15.52 41.72 26.97
C PHE A 5 -16.52 41.56 25.81
N LEU A 6 -16.05 41.38 24.58
CA LEU A 6 -16.94 41.12 23.41
C LEU A 6 -17.57 39.72 23.47
N ALA A 7 -16.84 38.73 23.93
CA ALA A 7 -17.34 37.35 24.11
C ALA A 7 -18.35 37.29 25.28
N MET A 8 -18.11 38.00 26.38
CA MET A 8 -19.05 38.07 27.49
C MET A 8 -20.33 38.86 27.17
N THR A 9 -20.24 39.89 26.33
CA THR A 9 -21.45 40.63 25.88
C THR A 9 -22.29 39.83 24.91
N ALA A 10 -21.68 39.00 24.02
CA ALA A 10 -22.41 38.10 23.17
C ALA A 10 -23.10 36.98 23.97
N SER A 11 -22.46 36.43 25.00
CA SER A 11 -23.03 35.41 25.88
C SER A 11 -24.18 35.97 26.74
N LEU A 12 -24.06 37.21 27.26
CA LEU A 12 -25.14 37.87 28.06
C LEU A 12 -26.34 38.26 27.17
N CYS A 13 -26.13 38.62 25.91
CA CYS A 13 -27.24 38.88 24.98
C CYS A 13 -28.00 37.58 24.63
N CYS A 14 -27.32 36.43 24.54
CA CYS A 14 -27.98 35.15 24.31
C CYS A 14 -28.84 34.73 25.53
N VAL A 15 -28.36 34.91 26.77
CA VAL A 15 -29.12 34.53 27.97
C VAL A 15 -30.33 35.42 28.16
N ALA A 16 -30.28 36.71 27.80
CA ALA A 16 -31.43 37.64 27.89
C ALA A 16 -32.53 37.37 26.85
N LEU A 17 -32.19 36.72 25.73
CA LEU A 17 -33.17 36.33 24.68
C LEU A 17 -33.92 35.04 25.01
N PHE A 18 -33.39 34.19 25.87
CA PHE A 18 -34.07 32.92 26.26
C PHE A 18 -35.16 33.09 27.31
N ALA A 19 -35.31 34.27 27.92
CA ALA A 19 -36.27 34.53 28.99
C ALA A 19 -37.65 35.01 28.50
N GLN A 20 -37.90 35.13 27.19
CA GLN A 20 -39.14 35.74 26.67
C GLN A 20 -39.88 34.91 25.60
N GLU A 21 -39.86 33.59 25.65
CA GLU A 21 -40.61 32.81 24.62
C GLU A 21 -41.53 31.75 25.18
N LYS A 22 -42.84 32.09 25.16
CA LYS A 22 -43.92 31.16 24.92
C LYS A 22 -44.48 31.45 23.51
N ASP A 23 -44.54 30.37 22.68
CA ASP A 23 -45.11 30.31 21.34
C ASP A 23 -44.15 30.63 20.16
N HIS A 24 -43.31 29.62 19.74
CA HIS A 24 -42.68 29.65 18.44
C HIS A 24 -42.93 28.35 17.63
N ASN A 25 -43.09 28.53 16.31
CA ASN A 25 -43.26 27.48 15.33
C ASN A 25 -41.98 26.60 15.25
N PRO A 26 -42.07 25.26 15.19
CA PRO A 26 -40.93 24.37 15.09
C PRO A 26 -39.95 24.68 13.94
N SER A 27 -40.43 25.27 12.85
CA SER A 27 -39.57 25.67 11.72
C SER A 27 -38.68 26.87 12.06
N ASP A 28 -39.16 27.81 12.86
CA ASP A 28 -38.38 28.99 13.24
C ASP A 28 -37.31 28.66 14.26
N LEU A 29 -37.59 27.70 15.15
CA LEU A 29 -36.63 27.16 16.11
C LEU A 29 -35.49 26.39 15.39
N LYS A 30 -35.82 25.63 14.38
CA LYS A 30 -34.83 24.93 13.57
C LYS A 30 -33.92 25.90 12.81
N GLN A 31 -34.50 26.91 12.14
CA GLN A 31 -33.72 27.91 11.39
C GLN A 31 -32.84 28.76 12.30
N ARG A 32 -33.27 29.03 13.52
CA ARG A 32 -32.52 29.78 14.54
C ARG A 32 -31.39 28.96 15.13
N ASN A 33 -31.60 27.66 15.39
CA ASN A 33 -30.58 26.74 15.84
C ASN A 33 -29.53 26.53 14.75
N ASP A 34 -29.91 26.41 13.51
CA ASP A 34 -29.00 26.30 12.37
C ASP A 34 -28.14 27.56 12.23
N SER A 35 -28.69 28.76 12.41
CA SER A 35 -27.92 30.01 12.35
C SER A 35 -26.95 30.20 13.53
N LEU A 36 -27.33 29.76 14.74
CA LEU A 36 -26.45 29.76 15.92
C LEU A 36 -25.33 28.72 15.75
N LEU A 37 -25.64 27.55 15.23
CA LEU A 37 -24.65 26.53 14.89
C LEU A 37 -23.61 27.05 13.89
N MET A 38 -24.07 27.73 12.82
CA MET A 38 -23.15 28.33 11.85
C MET A 38 -22.26 29.41 12.45
N ALA A 39 -22.79 30.25 13.34
CA ALA A 39 -21.97 31.26 14.03
C ALA A 39 -20.91 30.64 14.96
N HIS A 40 -21.23 29.54 15.62
CA HIS A 40 -20.27 28.79 16.44
C HIS A 40 -19.22 28.08 15.60
N LEU A 41 -19.57 27.51 14.46
CA LEU A 41 -18.61 26.91 13.53
C LEU A 41 -17.63 27.97 13.01
N ASP A 42 -18.09 29.18 12.67
CA ASP A 42 -17.21 30.28 12.23
C ASP A 42 -16.14 30.64 13.27
N ILE A 43 -16.47 30.58 14.57
CA ILE A 43 -15.51 30.84 15.64
C ILE A 43 -14.49 29.70 15.73
N ILE A 44 -14.94 28.46 15.71
CA ILE A 44 -14.08 27.28 15.78
C ILE A 44 -13.16 27.21 14.55
N GLU A 45 -13.64 27.53 13.36
CA GLU A 45 -12.83 27.55 12.15
C GLU A 45 -11.67 28.54 12.18
N GLN A 46 -11.80 29.64 12.93
CA GLN A 46 -10.72 30.60 13.16
C GLN A 46 -9.72 30.15 14.24
N GLN A 47 -10.03 29.09 14.99
CA GLN A 47 -9.14 28.57 16.01
C GLN A 47 -7.85 28.06 15.39
N GLU A 48 -6.70 28.54 15.92
CA GLU A 48 -5.40 28.04 15.48
C GLU A 48 -5.09 26.69 16.11
N ILE A 49 -4.66 25.75 15.30
CA ILE A 49 -4.13 24.45 15.74
C ILE A 49 -2.70 24.69 16.25
N PRO A 50 -2.34 24.22 17.45
CA PRO A 50 -1.00 24.38 18.01
C PRO A 50 0.08 23.86 17.08
N LEU A 51 1.26 24.49 17.12
CA LEU A 51 2.44 23.99 16.41
C LEU A 51 3.08 22.85 17.20
N ASP A 52 3.66 21.89 16.47
CA ASP A 52 4.45 20.82 17.08
C ASP A 52 5.72 21.40 17.73
N THR A 53 5.91 21.09 19.02
CA THR A 53 7.07 21.53 19.80
C THR A 53 8.12 20.42 19.98
N THR A 54 7.84 19.21 19.51
CA THR A 54 8.75 18.06 19.64
C THR A 54 9.83 18.01 18.57
N VAL A 55 9.60 18.70 17.43
CA VAL A 55 10.58 18.84 16.36
C VAL A 55 11.52 20.01 16.64
N ARG A 56 12.81 19.74 16.79
CA ARG A 56 13.86 20.76 16.81
C ARG A 56 14.11 21.24 15.39
N GLN A 57 13.67 22.43 15.05
CA GLN A 57 13.83 22.99 13.69
C GLN A 57 14.54 24.36 13.72
N GLY A 58 15.23 24.67 12.64
CA GLY A 58 15.87 25.99 12.50
C GLY A 58 16.57 26.16 11.14
N VAL A 59 17.04 27.39 10.92
CA VAL A 59 17.79 27.79 9.72
C VAL A 59 19.16 28.28 10.14
N LEU A 60 20.22 27.69 9.55
CA LEU A 60 21.59 28.12 9.79
C LEU A 60 21.87 29.47 9.10
N LYS A 61 22.94 30.17 9.52
CA LYS A 61 23.33 31.48 8.94
C LYS A 61 23.55 31.43 7.40
N ASN A 62 23.94 30.28 6.87
CA ASN A 62 24.10 30.05 5.44
C ASN A 62 22.80 29.68 4.70
N GLY A 63 21.69 29.57 5.41
CA GLY A 63 20.37 29.30 4.87
C GLY A 63 19.93 27.83 4.87
N LEU A 64 20.82 26.90 5.25
CA LEU A 64 20.43 25.48 5.38
C LEU A 64 19.41 25.30 6.50
N THR A 65 18.34 24.58 6.20
CA THR A 65 17.29 24.25 7.18
C THR A 65 17.60 22.89 7.83
N TYR A 66 17.22 22.72 9.08
CA TYR A 66 17.31 21.42 9.75
C TYR A 66 16.04 21.11 10.53
N TYR A 67 15.74 19.82 10.61
CA TYR A 67 14.66 19.26 11.42
C TYR A 67 15.16 18.02 12.14
N VAL A 68 15.02 17.96 13.44
CA VAL A 68 15.45 16.81 14.25
C VAL A 68 14.35 16.44 15.23
N ARG A 69 13.91 15.18 15.20
CA ARG A 69 12.86 14.69 16.10
C ARG A 69 13.26 13.40 16.79
N ARG A 70 13.12 13.36 18.10
CA ARG A 70 13.23 12.11 18.84
C ARG A 70 11.99 11.27 18.66
N CYS A 71 12.19 9.96 18.37
CA CYS A 71 11.14 8.97 18.25
C CYS A 71 11.55 7.70 19.01
N THR A 72 11.03 7.51 20.23
CA THR A 72 11.42 6.42 21.13
C THR A 72 10.86 5.05 20.74
N GLN A 73 9.80 5.01 19.89
CA GLN A 73 9.22 3.78 19.36
C GLN A 73 10.02 3.21 18.16
N SER A 74 11.25 3.62 17.98
CA SER A 74 12.04 3.38 16.77
C SER A 74 13.02 2.22 16.84
N ASP A 75 12.97 1.37 17.87
CA ASP A 75 13.84 0.19 18.02
C ASP A 75 15.34 0.50 17.84
N LYS A 76 15.81 1.61 18.37
CA LYS A 76 17.19 2.12 18.20
C LYS A 76 17.57 2.35 16.73
N LYS A 77 16.62 2.78 15.94
CA LYS A 77 16.81 3.11 14.52
C LYS A 77 16.62 4.61 14.30
N VAL A 78 17.31 5.11 13.26
CA VAL A 78 17.28 6.52 12.85
C VAL A 78 17.10 6.62 11.35
N ASP A 79 16.21 7.50 10.91
CA ASP A 79 16.04 7.88 9.50
C ASP A 79 16.72 9.23 9.25
N PHE A 80 17.52 9.30 8.20
CA PHE A 80 18.16 10.53 7.73
C PHE A 80 17.62 10.85 6.34
N THR A 81 17.20 12.08 6.13
CA THR A 81 16.75 12.55 4.83
C THR A 81 17.42 13.87 4.48
N PHE A 82 18.05 13.89 3.31
CA PHE A 82 18.61 15.11 2.74
C PHE A 82 17.70 15.60 1.62
N LEU A 83 17.25 16.85 1.73
CA LEU A 83 16.25 17.45 0.86
C LEU A 83 16.87 18.61 0.07
N VAL A 84 16.51 18.67 -1.23
CA VAL A 84 16.94 19.76 -2.13
C VAL A 84 15.72 20.32 -2.85
N LYS A 85 15.48 21.63 -2.76
CA LYS A 85 14.47 22.34 -3.55
C LYS A 85 14.95 22.48 -4.99
N GLY A 86 14.14 21.99 -5.92
CA GLY A 86 14.40 22.01 -7.34
C GLY A 86 14.58 20.61 -7.91
N GLY A 87 13.66 20.22 -8.78
CA GLY A 87 13.66 18.97 -9.55
C GLY A 87 13.77 19.27 -11.04
N CYS A 88 13.03 18.54 -11.89
CA CYS A 88 13.17 18.73 -13.33
C CYS A 88 12.65 20.09 -13.85
N ILE A 89 11.76 20.78 -13.14
CA ILE A 89 11.23 22.10 -13.60
C ILE A 89 12.26 23.23 -13.60
N ILE A 90 13.42 23.05 -12.95
CA ILE A 90 14.50 24.05 -12.93
C ILE A 90 15.51 23.85 -14.06
N GLU A 91 15.35 22.80 -14.83
CA GLU A 91 16.21 22.46 -15.96
C GLU A 91 15.97 23.39 -17.14
N LYS A 92 16.99 23.58 -17.94
CA LYS A 92 16.88 24.19 -19.25
C LYS A 92 16.67 23.11 -20.30
N ASP A 93 16.28 23.48 -21.51
CA ASP A 93 16.07 22.51 -22.60
C ASP A 93 17.26 21.57 -22.82
N ASN A 94 18.48 22.08 -22.70
CA ASN A 94 19.71 21.30 -22.83
C ASN A 94 20.16 20.62 -21.51
N GLU A 95 19.36 20.68 -20.46
CA GLU A 95 19.58 20.08 -19.14
C GLU A 95 18.48 19.08 -18.76
N ARG A 96 17.55 18.76 -19.66
CA ARG A 96 16.39 17.88 -19.36
C ARG A 96 16.85 16.48 -18.97
N GLY A 97 16.67 16.13 -17.67
CA GLY A 97 17.14 14.90 -17.05
C GLY A 97 18.43 15.05 -16.23
N VAL A 98 19.04 16.24 -16.18
CA VAL A 98 20.28 16.47 -15.42
C VAL A 98 20.02 16.48 -13.92
N ALA A 99 18.84 16.90 -13.44
CA ALA A 99 18.48 16.81 -12.02
C ALA A 99 18.52 15.35 -11.53
N HIS A 100 17.91 14.44 -12.29
CA HIS A 100 17.92 13.00 -12.02
C HIS A 100 19.32 12.40 -12.19
N PHE A 101 20.07 12.86 -13.19
CA PHE A 101 21.46 12.43 -13.37
C PHE A 101 22.32 12.80 -12.14
N VAL A 102 22.18 14.01 -11.62
CA VAL A 102 22.89 14.44 -10.39
C VAL A 102 22.48 13.58 -9.21
N GLU A 103 21.20 13.18 -9.09
CA GLU A 103 20.72 12.25 -8.06
C GLU A 103 21.53 10.94 -8.09
N HIS A 104 21.69 10.32 -9.25
CA HIS A 104 22.48 9.09 -9.44
C HIS A 104 23.94 9.27 -9.02
N MET A 105 24.54 10.42 -9.40
CA MET A 105 25.95 10.70 -9.11
C MET A 105 26.27 10.81 -7.62
N MET A 106 25.27 11.07 -6.75
CA MET A 106 25.48 11.12 -5.30
C MET A 106 25.87 9.76 -4.69
N PHE A 107 25.59 8.66 -5.40
CA PHE A 107 25.96 7.30 -4.99
C PHE A 107 27.23 6.77 -5.68
N LYS A 108 27.84 7.57 -6.57
CA LYS A 108 29.07 7.19 -7.30
C LYS A 108 30.35 7.66 -6.64
N GLY A 109 30.24 8.41 -5.59
CA GLY A 109 31.38 8.85 -4.75
C GLY A 109 31.29 10.29 -4.30
N THR A 110 31.76 10.48 -3.10
CA THR A 110 31.91 11.79 -2.47
C THR A 110 33.32 11.90 -1.89
N LYS A 111 33.63 13.05 -1.34
CA LYS A 111 34.97 13.32 -0.77
C LYS A 111 35.37 12.32 0.31
N HIS A 112 34.45 11.95 1.22
CA HIS A 112 34.74 11.07 2.33
C HIS A 112 34.22 9.63 2.09
N PHE A 113 33.39 9.42 1.08
CA PHE A 113 32.89 8.11 0.65
C PHE A 113 33.18 7.89 -0.84
N PRO A 114 34.47 7.62 -1.20
CA PRO A 114 34.87 7.50 -2.59
C PRO A 114 34.32 6.25 -3.27
N GLY A 115 33.98 6.34 -4.54
CA GLY A 115 33.52 5.21 -5.36
C GLY A 115 32.26 4.55 -4.81
N GLN A 116 32.32 3.27 -4.48
CA GLN A 116 31.20 2.48 -3.97
C GLN A 116 31.10 2.49 -2.43
N GLU A 117 31.87 3.32 -1.74
CA GLU A 117 31.94 3.32 -0.28
C GLU A 117 30.60 3.59 0.40
N THR A 118 29.72 4.41 -0.22
CA THR A 118 28.37 4.62 0.30
C THR A 118 27.57 3.32 0.36
N ILE A 119 27.63 2.51 -0.70
CA ILE A 119 26.93 1.21 -0.77
C ILE A 119 27.55 0.21 0.23
N ALA A 120 28.90 0.17 0.30
CA ALA A 120 29.62 -0.69 1.25
C ALA A 120 29.32 -0.30 2.69
N PHE A 121 29.24 1.00 3.00
CA PHE A 121 28.82 1.50 4.33
C PHE A 121 27.43 1.01 4.71
N MET A 122 26.46 1.09 3.81
CA MET A 122 25.11 0.58 4.05
C MET A 122 25.11 -0.93 4.34
N GLY A 123 25.87 -1.71 3.56
CA GLY A 123 26.04 -3.16 3.79
C GLY A 123 26.61 -3.47 5.18
N ARG A 124 27.64 -2.72 5.62
CA ARG A 124 28.21 -2.87 6.98
C ARG A 124 27.22 -2.52 8.10
N CYS A 125 26.24 -1.63 7.82
CA CYS A 125 25.15 -1.32 8.74
C CYS A 125 24.01 -2.36 8.71
N GLY A 126 24.12 -3.40 7.88
CA GLY A 126 23.07 -4.41 7.73
C GLY A 126 21.87 -3.93 6.90
N LEU A 127 22.09 -3.03 5.94
CA LEU A 127 21.03 -2.39 5.14
C LEU A 127 21.29 -2.59 3.65
N LYS A 128 20.25 -2.47 2.84
CA LYS A 128 20.28 -2.70 1.40
C LYS A 128 20.13 -1.43 0.61
N PHE A 129 21.05 -1.19 -0.32
CA PHE A 129 20.89 -0.14 -1.33
C PHE A 129 19.67 -0.40 -2.23
N GLY A 130 18.92 0.65 -2.52
CA GLY A 130 17.68 0.58 -3.28
C GLY A 130 16.43 0.28 -2.44
N HIS A 131 16.59 -0.25 -1.21
CA HIS A 131 15.50 -0.48 -0.27
C HIS A 131 15.60 0.48 0.95
N ASP A 132 16.68 0.41 1.71
CA ASP A 132 16.86 1.21 2.93
C ASP A 132 17.55 2.54 2.63
N SER A 133 18.35 2.59 1.57
CA SER A 133 18.91 3.81 0.98
C SER A 133 18.40 3.98 -0.42
N ASN A 134 17.83 5.14 -0.71
CA ASN A 134 17.25 5.47 -2.01
C ASN A 134 17.28 6.98 -2.24
N ALA A 135 16.97 7.40 -3.46
CA ALA A 135 16.72 8.80 -3.78
C ALA A 135 15.59 8.94 -4.79
N PHE A 136 15.04 10.12 -4.88
CA PHE A 136 13.93 10.42 -5.77
C PHE A 136 14.06 11.83 -6.31
N THR A 137 13.99 11.97 -7.61
CA THR A 137 13.82 13.24 -8.31
C THR A 137 12.36 13.38 -8.75
N ASP A 138 11.76 14.52 -8.39
CA ASP A 138 10.41 14.89 -8.75
C ASP A 138 10.43 16.20 -9.59
N TYR A 139 9.28 16.74 -9.91
CA TYR A 139 9.17 18.01 -10.61
C TYR A 139 9.84 19.16 -9.85
N THR A 140 9.60 19.26 -8.55
CA THR A 140 10.00 20.42 -7.72
C THR A 140 11.09 20.13 -6.70
N ASN A 141 11.49 18.87 -6.54
CA ASN A 141 12.37 18.46 -5.44
C ASN A 141 13.21 17.23 -5.75
N VAL A 142 14.32 17.10 -5.01
CA VAL A 142 15.13 15.88 -4.93
C VAL A 142 15.28 15.48 -3.46
N ARG A 143 15.18 14.20 -3.17
CA ARG A 143 15.25 13.60 -1.82
C ARG A 143 16.23 12.45 -1.79
N TYR A 144 17.10 12.40 -0.76
CA TYR A 144 18.02 11.30 -0.50
C TYR A 144 17.70 10.69 0.86
N LEU A 145 17.52 9.39 0.93
CA LEU A 145 17.04 8.66 2.10
C LEU A 145 18.07 7.67 2.60
N LEU A 146 18.31 7.66 3.90
CA LEU A 146 19.03 6.63 4.63
C LEU A 146 18.09 6.18 5.76
N ASN A 147 17.29 5.15 5.53
CA ASN A 147 16.25 4.71 6.45
C ASN A 147 16.77 3.58 7.35
N SER A 148 16.24 3.53 8.56
CA SER A 148 16.48 2.44 9.51
C SER A 148 17.95 2.24 9.90
N MET A 149 18.77 3.30 9.85
CA MET A 149 20.16 3.27 10.28
C MET A 149 20.27 2.92 11.78
N PRO A 150 21.25 2.11 12.20
CA PRO A 150 21.47 1.88 13.61
C PRO A 150 21.73 3.18 14.39
N ASN A 151 21.20 3.29 15.60
CA ASN A 151 21.51 4.39 16.51
C ASN A 151 22.86 4.11 17.23
N ASP A 152 23.91 4.10 16.44
CA ASP A 152 25.30 4.06 16.90
C ASP A 152 25.95 5.41 16.59
N GLU A 153 26.76 5.95 17.51
CA GLU A 153 27.32 7.29 17.37
C GLU A 153 28.17 7.44 16.09
N LEU A 154 28.98 6.43 15.75
CA LEU A 154 29.80 6.45 14.55
C LEU A 154 28.94 6.37 13.27
N VAL A 155 27.85 5.61 13.30
CA VAL A 155 26.90 5.51 12.18
C VAL A 155 26.17 6.83 12.01
N VAL A 156 25.67 7.44 13.08
CA VAL A 156 25.01 8.75 13.04
C VAL A 156 25.95 9.83 12.48
N ASP A 157 27.21 9.87 12.96
CA ASP A 157 28.21 10.83 12.47
C ASP A 157 28.54 10.60 10.99
N SER A 158 28.65 9.33 10.58
CA SER A 158 28.91 8.96 9.17
C SER A 158 27.75 9.35 8.27
N CYS A 159 26.49 9.14 8.69
CA CYS A 159 25.32 9.56 7.93
C CYS A 159 25.26 11.10 7.77
N LEU A 160 25.51 11.85 8.83
CA LEU A 160 25.56 13.31 8.78
C LEU A 160 26.71 13.80 7.89
N LEU A 161 27.87 13.14 7.92
CA LEU A 161 29.01 13.44 7.05
C LEU A 161 28.70 13.16 5.58
N LEU A 162 28.03 12.03 5.29
CA LEU A 162 27.60 11.69 3.93
C LEU A 162 26.59 12.74 3.39
N MET A 163 25.62 13.16 4.21
CA MET A 163 24.66 14.20 3.82
C MET A 163 25.38 15.55 3.58
N ARG A 164 26.39 15.86 4.37
CA ARG A 164 27.22 17.04 4.15
C ARG A 164 28.00 16.95 2.84
N ASP A 165 28.51 15.78 2.49
CA ASP A 165 29.18 15.56 1.21
C ASP A 165 28.20 15.66 0.04
N TRP A 166 26.99 15.15 0.16
CA TRP A 166 25.92 15.37 -0.83
C TRP A 166 25.60 16.85 -1.02
N ALA A 167 25.68 17.64 0.06
CA ALA A 167 25.39 19.06 0.00
C ALA A 167 26.40 19.86 -0.85
N CYS A 168 27.69 19.45 -0.93
CA CYS A 168 28.72 20.26 -1.58
C CYS A 168 29.96 19.54 -2.10
N ASP A 169 30.17 18.25 -1.78
CA ASP A 169 31.45 17.55 -2.02
C ASP A 169 31.28 16.23 -2.81
N ALA A 170 30.24 16.13 -3.67
CA ALA A 170 30.12 15.02 -4.64
C ALA A 170 31.25 15.10 -5.68
N THR A 171 31.91 13.96 -5.97
CA THR A 171 33.10 13.93 -6.84
C THR A 171 32.76 14.11 -8.33
N MET A 172 31.73 13.43 -8.81
CA MET A 172 31.22 13.50 -10.20
C MET A 172 32.33 13.32 -11.25
N ASP A 173 33.11 12.24 -11.12
CA ASP A 173 34.18 11.94 -12.05
C ASP A 173 33.68 11.62 -13.46
N ASN A 174 34.43 11.97 -14.50
CA ASN A 174 34.01 11.72 -15.89
C ASN A 174 33.73 10.24 -16.14
N LYS A 175 34.56 9.34 -15.61
CA LYS A 175 34.38 7.90 -15.79
C LYS A 175 33.02 7.44 -15.22
N ASP A 176 32.68 7.93 -14.03
CA ASP A 176 31.43 7.54 -13.35
C ASP A 176 30.20 8.14 -14.05
N ILE A 177 30.31 9.40 -14.53
CA ILE A 177 29.28 10.03 -15.36
C ILE A 177 29.01 9.20 -16.61
N GLU A 178 30.06 8.83 -17.35
CA GLU A 178 29.90 8.08 -18.60
C GLU A 178 29.33 6.66 -18.37
N SER A 179 29.73 5.99 -17.28
CA SER A 179 29.18 4.69 -16.93
C SER A 179 27.70 4.76 -16.52
N GLU A 180 27.28 5.84 -15.86
CA GLU A 180 25.90 5.98 -15.33
C GLU A 180 24.90 6.36 -16.42
N ARG A 181 25.33 6.93 -17.56
CA ARG A 181 24.41 7.23 -18.68
C ARG A 181 23.59 6.01 -19.12
N ASN A 182 24.25 4.88 -19.30
CA ASN A 182 23.59 3.66 -19.71
C ASN A 182 22.58 3.17 -18.64
N VAL A 183 22.90 3.29 -17.36
CA VAL A 183 22.02 2.90 -16.26
C VAL A 183 20.74 3.74 -16.29
N ILE A 184 20.84 5.06 -16.49
CA ILE A 184 19.67 5.95 -16.60
C ILE A 184 18.85 5.63 -17.85
N VAL A 185 19.49 5.30 -18.98
CA VAL A 185 18.79 4.87 -20.21
C VAL A 185 18.03 3.57 -19.98
N GLU A 186 18.61 2.60 -19.28
CA GLU A 186 17.92 1.35 -18.95
C GLU A 186 16.80 1.56 -17.92
N GLU A 187 16.95 2.49 -16.97
CA GLU A 187 15.86 2.91 -16.10
C GLU A 187 14.69 3.51 -16.88
N TRP A 188 14.99 4.43 -17.80
CA TRP A 188 13.99 5.03 -18.67
C TRP A 188 13.22 3.97 -19.47
N ARG A 189 13.91 2.96 -20.05
CA ARG A 189 13.25 1.85 -20.75
C ARG A 189 12.22 1.17 -19.85
N GLY A 190 12.62 0.83 -18.63
CA GLY A 190 11.73 0.15 -17.67
C GLY A 190 10.59 1.01 -17.14
N ARG A 191 10.73 2.34 -17.18
CA ARG A 191 9.75 3.30 -16.62
C ARG A 191 8.90 4.03 -17.66
N THR A 192 9.13 3.84 -18.95
CA THR A 192 8.44 4.61 -20.03
C THR A 192 6.92 4.49 -19.92
N SER A 193 6.38 3.31 -19.67
CA SER A 193 4.93 3.13 -19.52
C SER A 193 4.37 3.89 -18.31
N LYS A 194 5.08 3.90 -17.19
CA LYS A 194 4.69 4.66 -16.00
C LYS A 194 4.80 6.18 -16.22
N ALA A 195 5.87 6.64 -16.87
CA ALA A 195 6.04 8.04 -17.22
C ALA A 195 4.91 8.54 -18.15
N TYR A 196 4.50 7.72 -19.10
CA TYR A 196 3.37 8.01 -19.98
C TYR A 196 2.05 8.12 -19.20
N GLN A 197 1.78 7.23 -18.25
CA GLN A 197 0.59 7.34 -17.39
C GLN A 197 0.62 8.62 -16.53
N MET A 198 1.79 8.99 -16.00
CA MET A 198 1.94 10.25 -15.24
C MET A 198 1.70 11.48 -16.11
N SER A 199 2.12 11.48 -17.39
CA SER A 199 1.86 12.62 -18.29
C SER A 199 0.36 12.80 -18.54
N ILE A 200 -0.41 11.71 -18.62
CA ILE A 200 -1.88 11.78 -18.71
C ILE A 200 -2.48 12.47 -17.49
N VAL A 201 -2.07 12.07 -16.28
CA VAL A 201 -2.58 12.70 -15.04
C VAL A 201 -2.17 14.17 -14.94
N ASN A 202 -0.97 14.51 -15.39
CA ASN A 202 -0.45 15.87 -15.36
C ASN A 202 -1.15 16.82 -16.34
N GLU A 203 -1.96 16.30 -17.29
CA GLU A 203 -2.85 17.13 -18.11
C GLU A 203 -3.74 18.05 -17.26
N ILE A 204 -4.04 17.68 -16.02
CA ILE A 204 -4.80 18.51 -15.08
C ILE A 204 -4.15 19.89 -14.84
N LEU A 205 -2.82 19.99 -14.95
CA LEU A 205 -2.07 21.22 -14.68
C LEU A 205 -1.96 22.16 -15.89
N ASN A 206 -2.12 21.63 -17.10
CA ASN A 206 -2.02 22.40 -18.36
C ASN A 206 -0.77 23.30 -18.45
N THR A 207 0.38 22.75 -18.15
CA THR A 207 1.64 23.51 -18.13
C THR A 207 2.75 22.64 -18.70
N PRO A 208 3.47 23.07 -19.76
CA PRO A 208 4.43 22.23 -20.49
C PRO A 208 5.45 21.53 -19.60
N CYS A 209 5.97 22.19 -18.58
CA CYS A 209 6.96 21.60 -17.68
C CYS A 209 6.41 20.48 -16.76
N TYR A 210 5.10 20.30 -16.70
CA TYR A 210 4.47 19.16 -16.01
C TYR A 210 3.94 18.11 -16.98
N VAL A 211 3.51 18.52 -18.18
CA VAL A 211 2.93 17.63 -19.20
C VAL A 211 4.01 17.00 -20.07
N ASP A 212 4.94 17.83 -20.59
CA ASP A 212 5.93 17.42 -21.59
C ASP A 212 7.26 16.98 -20.96
N TRP A 213 7.56 17.43 -19.75
CA TRP A 213 8.78 17.08 -19.05
C TRP A 213 8.52 15.94 -18.07
N THR A 214 9.48 15.05 -17.97
CA THR A 214 9.46 13.98 -16.96
C THR A 214 10.72 14.08 -16.09
N PRO A 215 10.65 13.72 -14.81
CA PRO A 215 11.83 13.75 -13.94
C PRO A 215 13.01 12.94 -14.46
N ILE A 216 12.77 11.86 -15.21
CA ILE A 216 13.83 11.06 -15.82
C ILE A 216 14.48 11.74 -17.03
N GLY A 217 13.81 12.73 -17.62
CA GLY A 217 14.34 13.63 -18.63
C GLY A 217 14.25 13.14 -20.08
N ASP A 218 14.95 13.88 -20.95
CA ASP A 218 15.08 13.62 -22.37
C ASP A 218 16.32 12.75 -22.62
N MET A 219 16.15 11.59 -23.25
CA MET A 219 17.23 10.63 -23.45
C MET A 219 18.30 11.11 -24.42
N ASP A 220 17.98 12.02 -25.34
CA ASP A 220 19.00 12.61 -26.21
C ASP A 220 19.89 13.59 -25.41
N VAL A 221 19.31 14.32 -24.48
CA VAL A 221 20.07 15.17 -23.55
C VAL A 221 20.89 14.31 -22.59
N VAL A 222 20.27 13.29 -21.97
CA VAL A 222 20.95 12.38 -21.01
C VAL A 222 22.16 11.70 -21.65
N LYS A 223 22.03 11.22 -22.89
CA LYS A 223 23.13 10.56 -23.62
C LYS A 223 24.25 11.49 -24.01
N ASN A 224 23.96 12.77 -24.35
CA ASN A 224 24.90 13.65 -25.02
C ASN A 224 25.34 14.87 -24.19
N CYS A 225 24.68 15.20 -23.07
CA CYS A 225 25.08 16.36 -22.26
C CYS A 225 26.50 16.19 -21.72
N SER A 226 27.27 17.31 -21.69
CA SER A 226 28.66 17.27 -21.24
C SER A 226 28.76 16.99 -19.72
N PRO A 227 29.82 16.32 -19.25
CA PRO A 227 30.08 16.21 -17.80
C PRO A 227 30.16 17.57 -17.10
N LYS A 228 30.56 18.61 -17.83
CA LYS A 228 30.57 20.00 -17.34
C LYS A 228 29.14 20.49 -17.04
N THR A 229 28.16 20.18 -17.88
CA THR A 229 26.77 20.57 -17.70
C THR A 229 26.22 20.00 -16.39
N ILE A 230 26.50 18.72 -16.11
CA ILE A 230 26.08 18.03 -14.89
C ILE A 230 26.69 18.67 -13.64
N ARG A 231 28.02 18.93 -13.67
CA ARG A 231 28.72 19.59 -12.57
C ARG A 231 28.26 21.03 -12.34
N ASP A 232 28.00 21.79 -13.43
CA ASP A 232 27.51 23.17 -13.34
C ASP A 232 26.08 23.23 -12.77
N PHE A 233 25.22 22.24 -13.10
CA PHE A 233 23.90 22.10 -12.53
C PHE A 233 23.97 21.86 -11.02
N TYR A 234 24.79 20.90 -10.59
CA TYR A 234 25.02 20.62 -9.17
C TYR A 234 25.47 21.84 -8.42
N LYS A 235 26.55 22.53 -8.89
CA LYS A 235 27.06 23.74 -8.28
C LYS A 235 26.08 24.89 -8.24
N ARG A 236 25.16 24.98 -9.19
CA ARG A 236 24.14 26.04 -9.25
C ARG A 236 22.98 25.79 -8.26
N TRP A 237 22.51 24.57 -8.13
CA TRP A 237 21.28 24.27 -7.39
C TRP A 237 21.49 23.68 -5.99
N TYR A 238 22.59 22.96 -5.76
CA TYR A 238 22.93 22.40 -4.45
C TYR A 238 23.58 23.47 -3.58
N GLN A 239 22.75 24.39 -3.12
CA GLN A 239 23.15 25.51 -2.28
C GLN A 239 22.50 25.39 -0.91
N PRO A 240 23.17 25.72 0.21
CA PRO A 240 22.63 25.54 1.56
C PRO A 240 21.21 26.08 1.74
N GLN A 241 20.87 27.21 1.14
CA GLN A 241 19.54 27.82 1.27
C GLN A 241 18.43 27.07 0.54
N ASN A 242 18.75 26.13 -0.35
CA ASN A 242 17.82 25.24 -1.03
C ASN A 242 17.76 23.85 -0.39
N GLN A 243 18.47 23.62 0.71
CA GLN A 243 18.69 22.31 1.30
C GLN A 243 18.13 22.21 2.71
N ALA A 244 17.71 20.98 3.08
CA ALA A 244 17.41 20.66 4.46
C ALA A 244 17.96 19.29 4.88
N VAL A 245 18.31 19.20 6.16
CA VAL A 245 18.73 17.97 6.85
C VAL A 245 17.61 17.58 7.79
N VAL A 246 17.09 16.37 7.63
CA VAL A 246 16.03 15.79 8.48
C VAL A 246 16.56 14.55 9.17
N VAL A 247 16.40 14.48 10.50
CA VAL A 247 16.80 13.32 11.30
C VAL A 247 15.65 12.96 12.25
N VAL A 248 15.15 11.73 12.14
CA VAL A 248 14.04 11.23 12.96
C VAL A 248 14.40 9.85 13.51
N GLY A 249 14.41 9.69 14.81
CA GLY A 249 14.70 8.38 15.40
C GLY A 249 14.92 8.42 16.92
N ASP A 250 15.40 7.29 17.45
CA ASP A 250 15.74 7.20 18.86
C ASP A 250 17.11 7.83 19.13
N ILE A 251 17.14 9.14 19.21
CA ILE A 251 18.34 9.97 19.33
C ILE A 251 18.14 11.06 20.38
N ASP A 252 19.26 11.65 20.83
CA ASP A 252 19.22 12.95 21.50
C ASP A 252 19.14 14.05 20.43
N ALA A 253 18.00 14.72 20.36
CA ALA A 253 17.75 15.72 19.32
C ALA A 253 18.66 16.96 19.46
N ASP A 254 18.99 17.40 20.66
CA ASP A 254 19.82 18.59 20.89
C ASP A 254 21.29 18.30 20.57
N GLU A 255 21.79 17.08 20.84
CA GLU A 255 23.10 16.61 20.41
C GLU A 255 23.22 16.57 18.88
N VAL A 256 22.24 15.98 18.20
CA VAL A 256 22.21 15.91 16.73
C VAL A 256 22.15 17.31 16.13
N VAL A 257 21.38 18.23 16.69
CA VAL A 257 21.38 19.65 16.27
C VAL A 257 22.76 20.28 16.42
N ALA A 258 23.48 20.02 17.50
CA ALA A 258 24.83 20.50 17.69
C ALA A 258 25.80 19.95 16.61
N LYS A 259 25.71 18.64 16.29
CA LYS A 259 26.49 18.00 15.22
C LYS A 259 26.17 18.63 13.83
N ILE A 260 24.88 18.84 13.53
CA ILE A 260 24.47 19.52 12.29
C ILE A 260 25.06 20.95 12.20
N LYS A 261 24.95 21.75 13.26
CA LYS A 261 25.50 23.12 13.29
C LYS A 261 27.02 23.13 13.06
N LYS A 262 27.73 22.16 13.62
CA LYS A 262 29.20 22.00 13.46
C LYS A 262 29.57 21.59 12.03
N LEU A 263 28.89 20.62 11.43
CA LEU A 263 29.20 20.05 10.12
C LEU A 263 28.78 20.96 8.94
N PHE A 264 27.60 21.55 9.03
CA PHE A 264 27.00 22.32 7.93
C PHE A 264 27.14 23.85 8.08
N GLY A 265 27.44 24.33 9.30
CA GLY A 265 27.45 25.76 9.57
C GLY A 265 28.56 26.55 8.83
N ASN A 266 29.63 25.87 8.39
CA ASN A 266 30.75 26.45 7.64
C ASN A 266 30.58 26.41 6.13
N LEU A 267 29.50 25.79 5.61
CA LEU A 267 29.20 25.79 4.19
C LEU A 267 28.93 27.22 3.72
N LYS A 268 29.50 27.60 2.60
CA LYS A 268 29.32 28.96 2.03
C LYS A 268 27.90 29.07 1.46
N ARG A 269 27.22 30.15 1.85
CA ARG A 269 25.96 30.51 1.18
C ARG A 269 26.23 30.86 -0.27
N GLY A 270 25.52 30.23 -1.17
CA GLY A 270 25.62 30.51 -2.59
C GLY A 270 24.82 31.73 -3.03
N LYS A 271 24.83 32.00 -4.33
CA LYS A 271 23.97 33.03 -4.94
C LYS A 271 22.51 32.67 -4.68
N ASN A 272 21.67 33.68 -4.43
CA ASN A 272 20.22 33.43 -4.27
C ASN A 272 19.63 32.96 -5.60
N VAL A 273 19.49 31.66 -5.74
CA VAL A 273 18.78 31.02 -6.84
C VAL A 273 17.52 30.38 -6.21
N VAL A 274 16.36 30.99 -6.50
CA VAL A 274 15.08 30.49 -6.04
C VAL A 274 14.52 29.60 -7.15
N PRO A 275 14.14 28.33 -6.86
CA PRO A 275 13.47 27.51 -7.85
C PRO A 275 12.20 28.21 -8.37
N PRO A 276 11.97 28.26 -9.69
CA PRO A 276 10.78 28.86 -10.23
C PRO A 276 9.54 28.07 -9.80
N SER A 277 8.44 28.77 -9.60
CA SER A 277 7.11 28.16 -9.53
C SER A 277 6.44 28.40 -10.88
N PRO A 278 6.23 27.39 -11.72
CA PRO A 278 5.62 27.58 -13.02
C PRO A 278 4.21 28.15 -12.88
N ALA A 279 3.89 29.15 -13.68
CA ALA A 279 2.53 29.65 -13.77
C ALA A 279 1.64 28.61 -14.45
N LEU A 280 0.53 28.29 -13.84
CA LEU A 280 -0.50 27.46 -14.44
C LEU A 280 -1.35 28.31 -15.38
N HIS A 281 -1.69 27.80 -16.55
CA HIS A 281 -2.53 28.49 -17.52
C HIS A 281 -4.00 28.24 -17.18
N ASP A 282 -4.75 29.31 -16.92
CA ASP A 282 -6.19 29.23 -16.72
C ASP A 282 -6.94 29.07 -18.05
N GLU A 283 -7.99 28.26 -18.04
CA GLU A 283 -8.84 27.93 -19.17
C GLU A 283 -10.31 28.21 -18.84
N GLU A 284 -11.01 28.84 -19.78
CA GLU A 284 -12.43 29.17 -19.64
C GLU A 284 -13.37 28.02 -20.08
N SER A 285 -12.84 27.02 -20.77
CA SER A 285 -13.59 25.86 -21.28
C SER A 285 -12.76 24.58 -21.13
N PRO A 286 -13.43 23.42 -21.01
CA PRO A 286 -12.72 22.14 -20.88
C PRO A 286 -11.84 21.86 -22.10
N ARG A 287 -10.60 21.44 -21.85
CA ARG A 287 -9.67 20.92 -22.83
C ARG A 287 -9.94 19.44 -23.08
N ILE A 288 -9.90 18.99 -24.32
CA ILE A 288 -10.11 17.59 -24.69
C ILE A 288 -8.79 16.96 -25.11
N ARG A 289 -8.48 15.75 -24.60
CA ARG A 289 -7.25 15.01 -24.91
C ARG A 289 -7.56 13.54 -25.14
N PHE A 290 -6.76 12.91 -26.02
CA PHE A 290 -6.87 11.50 -26.36
C PHE A 290 -5.53 10.79 -26.14
N PHE A 291 -5.59 9.62 -25.53
CA PHE A 291 -4.42 8.79 -25.23
C PHE A 291 -4.67 7.33 -25.61
N SER A 292 -3.60 6.59 -25.89
CA SER A 292 -3.63 5.16 -26.17
C SER A 292 -3.06 4.37 -24.99
N ASN A 293 -3.62 3.20 -24.68
CA ASN A 293 -3.14 2.31 -23.63
C ASN A 293 -2.97 0.87 -24.15
N ALA A 294 -1.72 0.45 -24.34
CA ALA A 294 -1.37 -0.88 -24.83
C ALA A 294 -1.63 -2.03 -23.82
N THR A 295 -1.91 -1.70 -22.56
CA THR A 295 -2.05 -2.69 -21.47
C THR A 295 -3.47 -2.86 -20.97
N SER A 296 -4.44 -2.10 -21.49
CA SER A 296 -5.84 -2.20 -21.12
C SER A 296 -6.74 -2.48 -22.32
N PRO A 297 -7.70 -3.42 -22.21
CA PRO A 297 -8.72 -3.64 -23.24
C PRO A 297 -9.89 -2.65 -23.10
N TYR A 298 -9.85 -1.78 -22.10
CA TYR A 298 -10.94 -0.85 -21.77
C TYR A 298 -10.60 0.57 -22.20
N HIS A 299 -11.67 1.30 -22.52
CA HIS A 299 -11.67 2.73 -22.63
C HIS A 299 -11.91 3.38 -21.28
N PHE A 300 -11.32 4.56 -21.02
CA PHE A 300 -11.55 5.36 -19.83
C PHE A 300 -11.88 6.81 -20.21
N SER A 301 -13.02 7.31 -19.70
CA SER A 301 -13.39 8.73 -19.74
C SER A 301 -13.04 9.37 -18.39
N ALA A 302 -12.17 10.36 -18.38
CA ALA A 302 -11.79 11.09 -17.17
C ALA A 302 -12.15 12.57 -17.26
N MET A 303 -12.75 13.11 -16.21
CA MET A 303 -12.88 14.53 -15.94
C MET A 303 -11.87 14.95 -14.91
N MET A 304 -10.93 15.80 -15.28
CA MET A 304 -9.86 16.31 -14.44
C MET A 304 -10.10 17.80 -14.15
N MET A 305 -10.01 18.21 -12.89
CA MET A 305 -10.34 19.55 -12.45
C MET A 305 -9.28 20.10 -11.51
N ARG A 306 -9.01 21.40 -11.58
CA ARG A 306 -8.15 22.10 -10.62
C ARG A 306 -8.76 23.44 -10.20
N LEU A 307 -8.48 23.81 -8.95
CA LEU A 307 -8.86 25.09 -8.35
C LEU A 307 -7.64 25.68 -7.60
N PRO A 308 -7.55 27.01 -7.44
CA PRO A 308 -6.71 27.57 -6.39
C PRO A 308 -7.13 27.01 -5.02
N ALA A 309 -6.17 26.64 -4.19
CA ALA A 309 -6.48 26.32 -2.80
C ALA A 309 -6.94 27.58 -2.05
N ASP A 310 -7.81 27.40 -1.05
CA ASP A 310 -8.25 28.49 -0.20
C ASP A 310 -7.04 29.13 0.54
N ASP A 311 -7.17 30.42 0.80
CA ASP A 311 -6.11 31.39 1.15
C ASP A 311 -5.10 30.89 2.20
N ALA A 312 -3.80 30.97 1.85
CA ALA A 312 -2.66 30.58 2.68
C ALA A 312 -2.56 31.34 4.02
N ALA A 313 -3.26 32.44 4.20
CA ALA A 313 -3.29 33.20 5.45
C ALA A 313 -3.88 32.42 6.64
N LYS A 314 -4.48 31.24 6.39
CA LYS A 314 -5.17 30.40 7.39
C LYS A 314 -4.52 29.02 7.58
N GLU A 315 -3.32 28.77 7.07
CA GLU A 315 -2.68 27.43 7.00
C GLU A 315 -2.68 26.61 8.30
N ASN A 316 -2.79 27.24 9.47
CA ASN A 316 -2.80 26.55 10.76
C ASN A 316 -4.12 26.68 11.52
N THR A 317 -5.23 26.89 10.83
CA THR A 317 -6.55 26.95 11.46
C THR A 317 -7.38 25.70 11.20
N VAL A 318 -8.37 25.48 12.06
CA VAL A 318 -9.36 24.41 11.86
C VAL A 318 -10.08 24.57 10.53
N GLY A 319 -10.38 25.80 10.10
CA GLY A 319 -11.03 26.09 8.82
C GLY A 319 -10.19 25.71 7.60
N ALA A 320 -8.86 25.94 7.64
CA ALA A 320 -7.98 25.49 6.58
C ALA A 320 -7.96 23.95 6.47
N LEU A 321 -7.91 23.27 7.62
CA LEU A 321 -7.98 21.80 7.67
C LEU A 321 -9.35 21.29 7.19
N ARG A 322 -10.45 22.02 7.47
CA ARG A 322 -11.79 21.70 6.98
C ARG A 322 -11.86 21.77 5.46
N SER A 323 -11.31 22.83 4.86
CA SER A 323 -11.25 22.95 3.40
C SER A 323 -10.60 21.74 2.77
N GLU A 324 -9.44 21.31 3.29
CA GLU A 324 -8.77 20.07 2.83
C GLU A 324 -9.66 18.83 3.00
N GLN A 325 -10.28 18.66 4.17
CA GLN A 325 -11.12 17.50 4.44
C GLN A 325 -12.38 17.45 3.56
N VAL A 326 -12.97 18.59 3.22
CA VAL A 326 -14.12 18.68 2.30
C VAL A 326 -13.77 18.07 0.94
N TYR A 327 -12.63 18.42 0.33
CA TYR A 327 -12.23 17.85 -0.96
C TYR A 327 -11.87 16.35 -0.87
N ASN A 328 -11.27 15.89 0.21
CA ASN A 328 -11.03 14.47 0.45
C ASN A 328 -12.36 13.68 0.54
N HIS A 329 -13.38 14.25 1.20
CA HIS A 329 -14.71 13.64 1.30
C HIS A 329 -15.43 13.63 -0.04
N LEU A 330 -15.30 14.70 -0.84
CA LEU A 330 -15.87 14.74 -2.20
C LEU A 330 -15.39 13.60 -3.07
N SER A 331 -14.10 13.24 -2.99
CA SER A 331 -13.59 12.10 -3.77
C SER A 331 -14.26 10.77 -3.35
N GLY A 332 -14.44 10.54 -2.06
CA GLY A 332 -15.15 9.36 -1.53
C GLY A 332 -16.63 9.32 -1.93
N LEU A 333 -17.32 10.46 -1.82
CA LEU A 333 -18.71 10.59 -2.27
C LEU A 333 -18.84 10.32 -3.77
N MET A 334 -17.99 10.95 -4.58
CA MET A 334 -18.01 10.74 -6.03
C MET A 334 -17.69 9.30 -6.40
N LEU A 335 -16.73 8.66 -5.74
CA LEU A 335 -16.47 7.24 -5.95
C LEU A 335 -17.70 6.38 -5.68
N ASN A 336 -18.44 6.66 -4.59
CA ASN A 336 -19.68 5.96 -4.28
C ASN A 336 -20.76 6.21 -5.34
N GLN A 337 -20.93 7.46 -5.77
CA GLN A 337 -21.86 7.83 -6.82
C GLN A 337 -21.54 7.09 -8.13
N LEU A 338 -20.28 7.11 -8.57
CA LEU A 338 -19.82 6.47 -9.79
C LEU A 338 -19.91 4.93 -9.70
N ASN A 339 -19.63 4.34 -8.54
CA ASN A 339 -19.82 2.91 -8.31
C ASN A 339 -21.29 2.49 -8.35
N GLY A 340 -22.22 3.33 -7.86
CA GLY A 340 -23.67 3.11 -7.96
C GLY A 340 -24.18 3.11 -9.39
N MET A 341 -23.45 3.75 -10.31
CA MET A 341 -23.79 3.82 -11.74
C MET A 341 -23.25 2.66 -12.57
N LYS A 342 -22.56 1.69 -11.96
CA LYS A 342 -22.04 0.53 -12.66
C LYS A 342 -23.17 -0.27 -13.29
N ASP A 343 -23.40 0.00 -14.56
CA ASP A 343 -24.14 -0.87 -15.44
C ASP A 343 -23.16 -1.91 -15.97
N LYS A 344 -23.33 -3.18 -15.58
CA LYS A 344 -22.44 -4.29 -15.99
C LYS A 344 -22.24 -4.38 -17.51
N ASN A 345 -23.10 -3.77 -18.29
CA ASN A 345 -23.03 -3.78 -19.75
C ASN A 345 -22.21 -2.60 -20.31
N ILE A 346 -22.05 -1.49 -19.56
CA ILE A 346 -21.42 -0.25 -20.05
C ILE A 346 -20.21 0.14 -19.21
N VAL A 347 -20.33 0.13 -17.86
CA VAL A 347 -19.29 0.64 -16.94
C VAL A 347 -18.67 -0.48 -16.13
N TYR A 348 -17.37 -0.71 -16.29
CA TYR A 348 -16.60 -1.74 -15.60
C TYR A 348 -15.85 -1.23 -14.39
N ALA A 349 -15.36 0.00 -14.49
CA ALA A 349 -14.53 0.61 -13.45
C ALA A 349 -15.00 2.03 -13.17
N ALA A 350 -14.82 2.47 -11.96
CA ALA A 350 -15.03 3.84 -11.54
C ALA A 350 -13.90 4.26 -10.60
N SER A 351 -13.44 5.49 -10.75
CA SER A 351 -12.40 6.08 -9.92
C SER A 351 -12.78 7.53 -9.58
N ALA A 352 -12.44 7.95 -8.36
CA ALA A 352 -12.46 9.34 -7.96
C ALA A 352 -11.29 9.59 -7.01
N MET A 353 -10.42 10.53 -7.36
CA MET A 353 -9.20 10.82 -6.62
C MET A 353 -9.08 12.31 -6.33
N ALA A 354 -8.88 12.66 -5.05
CA ALA A 354 -8.44 13.99 -4.65
C ALA A 354 -6.91 14.05 -4.70
N LYS A 355 -6.36 15.19 -5.09
CA LYS A 355 -4.92 15.47 -5.16
C LYS A 355 -4.11 14.44 -5.94
N PRO A 356 -4.55 14.00 -7.15
CA PRO A 356 -3.75 13.09 -7.97
C PRO A 356 -2.38 13.68 -8.36
N VAL A 357 -2.27 15.02 -8.38
CA VAL A 357 -1.03 15.77 -8.52
C VAL A 357 -0.96 16.81 -7.42
N GLU A 358 0.11 16.78 -6.63
CA GLU A 358 0.34 17.73 -5.55
C GLU A 358 1.11 18.95 -6.04
N VAL A 359 0.43 20.09 -6.09
CA VAL A 359 1.04 21.40 -6.35
C VAL A 359 0.61 22.37 -5.26
N LYS A 360 1.57 23.07 -4.65
CA LYS A 360 1.29 24.04 -3.59
C LYS A 360 0.25 25.06 -4.03
N GLY A 361 -0.81 25.24 -3.23
CA GLY A 361 -1.86 26.21 -3.48
C GLY A 361 -2.84 25.83 -4.58
N ILE A 362 -2.89 24.55 -4.97
CA ILE A 362 -3.80 24.03 -5.98
C ILE A 362 -4.51 22.77 -5.45
N GLU A 363 -5.83 22.76 -5.52
CA GLU A 363 -6.64 21.57 -5.34
C GLU A 363 -6.87 20.90 -6.70
N THR A 364 -6.66 19.59 -6.77
CA THR A 364 -6.84 18.79 -7.98
C THR A 364 -7.74 17.61 -7.73
N MET A 365 -8.55 17.23 -8.71
CA MET A 365 -9.46 16.08 -8.62
C MET A 365 -9.69 15.42 -9.97
N ILE A 366 -9.84 14.10 -9.96
CA ILE A 366 -10.17 13.28 -11.14
C ILE A 366 -11.42 12.45 -10.83
N PHE A 367 -12.37 12.42 -11.78
CA PHE A 367 -13.49 11.48 -11.85
C PHE A 367 -13.36 10.67 -13.11
N GLU A 368 -13.42 9.34 -13.01
CA GLU A 368 -13.18 8.46 -14.15
C GLU A 368 -14.16 7.30 -14.22
N LEU A 369 -14.60 6.95 -15.42
CA LEU A 369 -15.36 5.74 -15.72
C LEU A 369 -14.68 4.92 -16.82
N GLY A 370 -14.56 3.61 -16.58
CA GLY A 370 -14.06 2.64 -17.55
C GLY A 370 -15.20 1.91 -18.25
N SER A 371 -15.10 1.76 -19.58
CA SER A 371 -16.10 1.09 -20.43
C SER A 371 -15.45 0.20 -21.50
N LYS A 372 -16.26 -0.56 -22.26
CA LYS A 372 -15.80 -1.10 -23.54
C LYS A 372 -15.51 0.04 -24.52
N PRO A 373 -14.55 -0.13 -25.44
CA PRO A 373 -14.23 0.91 -26.43
C PRO A 373 -15.45 1.40 -27.23
N ASP A 374 -16.34 0.51 -27.64
CA ASP A 374 -17.53 0.83 -28.41
C ASP A 374 -18.61 1.60 -27.60
N ASP A 375 -18.57 1.50 -26.27
CA ASP A 375 -19.52 2.16 -25.36
C ASP A 375 -19.00 3.51 -24.81
N TRP A 376 -17.88 4.03 -25.29
CA TRP A 376 -17.24 5.24 -24.77
C TRP A 376 -18.20 6.44 -24.71
N LYS A 377 -19.04 6.63 -25.75
CA LYS A 377 -20.03 7.74 -25.78
C LYS A 377 -21.02 7.65 -24.62
N LYS A 378 -21.48 6.42 -24.32
CA LYS A 378 -22.40 6.17 -23.22
C LYS A 378 -21.73 6.39 -21.85
N ALA A 379 -20.48 5.96 -21.70
CA ALA A 379 -19.71 6.14 -20.48
C ALA A 379 -19.46 7.63 -20.20
N LEU A 380 -18.98 8.39 -21.20
CA LEU A 380 -18.79 9.83 -21.07
C LEU A 380 -20.12 10.55 -20.75
N GLU A 381 -21.20 10.19 -21.47
CA GLU A 381 -22.52 10.79 -21.20
C GLU A 381 -23.00 10.50 -19.78
N LYS A 382 -22.82 9.26 -19.27
CA LYS A 382 -23.16 8.91 -17.89
C LYS A 382 -22.36 9.74 -16.88
N LEU A 383 -21.04 9.83 -17.06
CA LEU A 383 -20.19 10.65 -16.21
C LEU A 383 -20.64 12.13 -16.22
N ALA A 384 -20.83 12.69 -17.41
CA ALA A 384 -21.25 14.08 -17.57
C ALA A 384 -22.64 14.36 -16.96
N LYS A 385 -23.62 13.45 -17.16
CA LYS A 385 -24.96 13.57 -16.55
C LYS A 385 -24.87 13.59 -15.03
N ARG A 386 -24.09 12.69 -14.42
CA ARG A 386 -23.98 12.65 -12.96
C ARG A 386 -23.30 13.89 -12.40
N VAL A 387 -22.23 14.34 -13.04
CA VAL A 387 -21.54 15.58 -12.65
C VAL A 387 -22.48 16.79 -12.78
N GLU A 388 -23.21 16.91 -13.89
CA GLU A 388 -24.15 18.02 -14.12
C GLU A 388 -25.36 17.97 -13.16
N TYR A 389 -25.89 16.78 -12.86
CA TYR A 389 -26.97 16.60 -11.88
C TYR A 389 -26.56 17.11 -10.50
N LEU A 390 -25.40 16.65 -10.00
CA LEU A 390 -24.88 17.08 -8.70
C LEU A 390 -24.51 18.57 -8.68
N ARG A 391 -24.01 19.10 -9.79
CA ARG A 391 -23.73 20.54 -9.90
C ARG A 391 -25.00 21.40 -9.70
N ARG A 392 -26.14 20.97 -10.24
CA ARG A 392 -27.43 21.70 -10.11
C ARG A 392 -28.07 21.43 -8.75
N ASN A 393 -28.22 20.20 -8.39
CA ASN A 393 -29.05 19.75 -7.27
C ASN A 393 -28.27 19.55 -5.95
N GLY A 394 -26.92 19.43 -6.01
CA GLY A 394 -26.09 19.14 -4.86
C GLY A 394 -26.21 17.70 -4.37
N PHE A 395 -25.64 17.44 -3.20
CA PHE A 395 -25.73 16.17 -2.48
C PHE A 395 -26.95 16.14 -1.55
N THR A 396 -27.51 14.96 -1.32
CA THR A 396 -28.64 14.73 -0.40
C THR A 396 -28.13 14.22 0.95
N ASP A 397 -28.98 14.11 1.96
CA ASP A 397 -28.63 13.52 3.25
C ASP A 397 -28.32 12.03 3.13
N ASP A 398 -28.91 11.32 2.17
CA ASP A 398 -28.63 9.91 1.88
C ASP A 398 -27.27 9.71 1.20
N ASP A 399 -26.75 10.72 0.52
CA ASP A 399 -25.42 10.71 -0.09
C ASP A 399 -24.30 10.84 0.95
N LYS A 400 -24.63 11.35 2.15
CA LYS A 400 -23.65 11.34 3.24
C LYS A 400 -23.21 9.91 3.47
N VAL A 401 -21.98 9.60 3.10
CA VAL A 401 -21.29 8.45 3.68
C VAL A 401 -21.52 8.56 5.17
N LYS A 402 -21.94 7.50 5.84
CA LYS A 402 -22.21 7.43 7.27
C LYS A 402 -20.98 7.94 8.03
N PHE A 403 -20.82 9.24 8.05
CA PHE A 403 -19.97 9.92 9.00
C PHE A 403 -20.64 9.73 10.33
N ALA A 404 -19.91 9.31 11.31
CA ALA A 404 -20.33 8.91 12.62
C ALA A 404 -21.63 9.59 13.07
N GLU A 405 -22.53 8.83 13.67
CA GLU A 405 -23.75 9.31 14.32
C GLU A 405 -23.45 10.66 14.98
N HIS A 406 -24.28 11.66 14.67
CA HIS A 406 -24.08 13.05 15.09
C HIS A 406 -23.55 13.13 16.51
N PRO A 407 -22.41 13.80 16.77
CA PRO A 407 -22.03 14.09 18.14
C PRO A 407 -23.17 14.89 18.75
N LYS A 408 -23.56 14.52 19.96
CA LYS A 408 -24.49 15.35 20.75
C LYS A 408 -23.74 16.64 21.07
N TYR A 409 -24.04 17.71 20.34
CA TYR A 409 -23.54 19.03 20.67
C TYR A 409 -24.11 19.43 22.03
N ASN A 410 -23.22 19.66 23.00
CA ASN A 410 -23.59 20.50 24.13
C ASN A 410 -23.62 21.95 23.63
N ASP A 411 -24.64 22.67 23.94
CA ASP A 411 -24.86 24.10 23.57
C ASP A 411 -23.72 25.06 23.98
N ASP A 412 -22.77 24.58 24.78
CA ASP A 412 -21.61 25.35 25.32
C ASP A 412 -20.29 25.10 24.56
N PHE A 413 -20.29 24.35 23.42
CA PHE A 413 -19.06 24.02 22.72
C PHE A 413 -18.59 25.17 21.82
N THR A 414 -17.72 26.02 22.34
CA THR A 414 -17.20 27.21 21.62
C THR A 414 -15.79 27.08 21.10
N ALA A 415 -15.09 26.02 21.45
CA ALA A 415 -13.73 25.77 21.01
C ALA A 415 -13.37 24.27 21.14
N ILE A 416 -12.40 23.79 20.36
CA ILE A 416 -11.80 22.47 20.55
C ILE A 416 -10.81 22.59 21.73
N ASP A 417 -11.01 21.79 22.76
CA ASP A 417 -10.03 21.72 23.86
C ASP A 417 -8.88 20.78 23.45
N PHE A 418 -7.79 21.38 23.03
CA PHE A 418 -6.60 20.60 22.64
C PHE A 418 -5.83 20.02 23.86
N ALA A 419 -6.12 20.45 25.07
CA ALA A 419 -5.48 19.92 26.28
C ALA A 419 -6.12 18.61 26.75
N ASP A 420 -7.43 18.45 26.53
CA ASP A 420 -8.22 17.28 26.95
C ASP A 420 -8.56 16.38 25.74
N THR A 421 -7.63 16.14 24.84
CA THR A 421 -7.91 15.25 23.73
C THR A 421 -7.58 13.80 24.10
N THR A 422 -8.55 12.91 23.90
CA THR A 422 -8.35 11.45 23.94
C THR A 422 -7.79 10.91 22.64
N ALA A 423 -7.52 11.78 21.65
CA ALA A 423 -6.97 11.40 20.38
C ALA A 423 -5.61 10.72 20.55
N VAL A 424 -5.49 9.54 19.98
CA VAL A 424 -4.22 8.78 19.98
C VAL A 424 -3.29 9.37 18.93
N ASP A 425 -2.02 9.58 19.30
CA ASP A 425 -0.98 9.92 18.32
C ASP A 425 -0.80 8.73 17.34
N LYS A 426 -1.51 8.78 16.21
CA LYS A 426 -1.43 7.75 15.15
C LYS A 426 -0.15 7.88 14.34
N VAL A 427 0.62 8.95 14.51
CA VAL A 427 1.86 9.24 13.78
C VAL A 427 3.07 8.93 14.67
N GLY A 428 3.09 7.73 15.25
CA GLY A 428 4.24 7.26 16.04
C GLY A 428 5.43 6.78 15.22
N ALA A 429 5.21 6.41 13.94
CA ALA A 429 6.25 5.83 13.09
C ALA A 429 7.22 6.91 12.55
N ARG A 430 8.53 6.58 12.52
CA ARG A 430 9.57 7.45 11.95
C ARG A 430 9.26 7.91 10.53
N SER A 431 8.83 6.99 9.67
CA SER A 431 8.51 7.27 8.26
C SER A 431 7.39 8.31 8.10
N SER A 432 6.39 8.31 8.97
CA SER A 432 5.30 9.29 8.96
C SER A 432 5.81 10.68 9.29
N TRP A 433 6.65 10.81 10.31
CA TRP A 433 7.28 12.10 10.68
C TRP A 433 8.23 12.61 9.60
N THR A 434 9.04 11.71 9.01
CA THR A 434 9.91 12.07 7.89
C THR A 434 9.10 12.62 6.72
N THR A 435 7.95 12.02 6.39
CA THR A 435 7.05 12.49 5.33
C THR A 435 6.45 13.86 5.67
N LEU A 436 5.92 14.06 6.89
CA LEU A 436 5.35 15.35 7.32
C LEU A 436 6.37 16.47 7.26
N ILE A 437 7.59 16.24 7.76
CA ILE A 437 8.67 17.23 7.77
C ILE A 437 9.10 17.53 6.32
N THR A 438 9.21 16.52 5.47
CA THR A 438 9.56 16.68 4.06
C THR A 438 8.56 17.57 3.33
N ASN A 439 7.27 17.30 3.52
CA ASN A 439 6.20 18.10 2.94
C ASN A 439 6.22 19.54 3.51
N SER A 440 6.44 19.70 4.81
CA SER A 440 6.59 21.02 5.43
C SER A 440 7.72 21.84 4.79
N PHE A 441 8.89 21.23 4.58
CA PHE A 441 10.02 21.92 3.95
C PHE A 441 9.74 22.34 2.50
N PHE A 442 9.16 21.45 1.68
CA PHE A 442 8.93 21.74 0.26
C PHE A 442 7.77 22.69 0.04
N HIS A 443 6.70 22.55 0.78
CA HIS A 443 5.51 23.39 0.63
C HIS A 443 5.52 24.63 1.54
N GLY A 444 6.44 24.71 2.50
CA GLY A 444 6.54 25.82 3.48
C GLY A 444 5.39 25.81 4.49
N THR A 445 4.73 24.66 4.69
CA THR A 445 3.64 24.50 5.64
C THR A 445 4.18 24.38 7.07
N LYS A 446 3.37 24.78 8.05
CA LYS A 446 3.73 24.64 9.47
C LYS A 446 3.56 23.20 9.94
N LEU A 447 4.45 22.73 10.80
CA LEU A 447 4.28 21.46 11.49
C LEU A 447 3.31 21.65 12.67
N LEU A 448 2.15 21.03 12.56
CA LEU A 448 1.08 21.11 13.56
C LEU A 448 1.19 19.97 14.57
N ASP A 449 0.75 20.22 15.80
CA ASP A 449 0.62 19.18 16.82
C ASP A 449 -0.36 18.09 16.35
N MET A 450 0.09 16.85 16.34
CA MET A 450 -0.66 15.75 15.74
C MET A 450 -1.93 15.39 16.51
N LYS A 451 -1.92 15.49 17.85
CA LYS A 451 -3.12 15.23 18.65
C LYS A 451 -4.18 16.28 18.40
N SER A 452 -3.79 17.53 18.42
CA SER A 452 -4.68 18.67 18.12
C SER A 452 -5.22 18.61 16.69
N THR A 453 -4.38 18.19 15.75
CA THR A 453 -4.78 17.99 14.34
C THR A 453 -5.81 16.89 14.21
N GLU A 454 -5.62 15.73 14.87
CA GLU A 454 -6.60 14.63 14.81
C GLU A 454 -7.91 14.97 15.52
N ALA A 455 -7.85 15.68 16.67
CA ALA A 455 -9.05 16.20 17.31
C ALA A 455 -9.82 17.17 16.41
N SER A 456 -9.10 18.03 15.68
CA SER A 456 -9.71 18.91 14.67
C SER A 456 -10.34 18.13 13.52
N ARG A 457 -9.66 17.09 13.02
CA ARG A 457 -10.21 16.22 11.95
C ARG A 457 -11.46 15.49 12.40
N GLU A 458 -11.51 15.01 13.63
CA GLU A 458 -12.68 14.34 14.18
C GLU A 458 -13.85 15.30 14.30
N HIS A 459 -13.62 16.52 14.84
CA HIS A 459 -14.62 17.58 14.86
C HIS A 459 -15.12 17.93 13.46
N ILE A 460 -14.23 18.09 12.49
CA ILE A 460 -14.58 18.38 11.09
C ILE A 460 -15.44 17.26 10.51
N ARG A 461 -15.03 16.00 10.65
CA ARG A 461 -15.80 14.85 10.15
C ARG A 461 -17.23 14.83 10.67
N SER A 462 -17.42 15.23 11.93
CA SER A 462 -18.75 15.27 12.56
C SER A 462 -19.59 16.48 12.17
N THR A 463 -18.99 17.52 11.60
CA THR A 463 -19.64 18.82 11.32
C THR A 463 -19.64 19.22 9.86
N ILE A 464 -19.10 18.44 8.94
CA ILE A 464 -19.23 18.70 7.49
C ILE A 464 -20.68 18.55 7.07
N THR A 465 -21.22 19.57 6.39
CA THR A 465 -22.60 19.58 5.90
C THR A 465 -22.67 19.24 4.40
N LYS A 466 -23.84 18.78 3.95
CA LYS A 466 -24.09 18.53 2.52
C LYS A 466 -24.02 19.82 1.69
N GLU A 467 -24.37 20.97 2.30
CA GLU A 467 -24.26 22.28 1.66
C GLU A 467 -22.81 22.63 1.38
N GLN A 468 -21.90 22.45 2.36
CA GLN A 468 -20.46 22.67 2.18
C GLN A 468 -19.88 21.77 1.07
N LEU A 469 -20.26 20.48 1.06
CA LEU A 469 -19.85 19.55 0.02
C LEU A 469 -20.39 19.95 -1.35
N SER A 470 -21.67 20.36 -1.43
CA SER A 470 -22.32 20.78 -2.68
C SER A 470 -21.69 22.06 -3.24
N ASP A 471 -21.35 23.02 -2.37
CA ASP A 471 -20.73 24.28 -2.79
C ASP A 471 -19.28 24.06 -3.26
N ALA A 472 -18.51 23.24 -2.56
CA ALA A 472 -17.16 22.86 -2.99
C ALA A 472 -17.20 22.10 -4.33
N PHE A 473 -18.17 21.20 -4.51
CA PHE A 473 -18.37 20.50 -5.78
C PHE A 473 -18.72 21.46 -6.93
N ARG A 474 -19.64 22.41 -6.71
CA ARG A 474 -20.00 23.42 -7.71
C ARG A 474 -18.80 24.28 -8.12
N LYS A 475 -17.96 24.68 -7.15
CA LYS A 475 -16.71 25.41 -7.43
C LYS A 475 -15.78 24.56 -8.31
N LEU A 476 -15.66 23.27 -8.03
CA LEU A 476 -14.77 22.34 -8.73
C LEU A 476 -15.22 22.12 -10.18
N VAL A 477 -16.51 21.90 -10.43
CA VAL A 477 -17.06 21.53 -11.73
C VAL A 477 -17.68 22.72 -12.48
N ASN A 478 -17.18 23.93 -12.27
CA ASN A 478 -17.70 25.16 -12.87
C ASN A 478 -17.42 25.30 -14.38
N GLY A 479 -16.68 24.38 -14.97
CA GLY A 479 -16.32 24.34 -16.40
C GLY A 479 -15.01 25.07 -16.74
N ARG A 480 -14.35 25.70 -15.75
CA ARG A 480 -13.02 26.31 -15.91
C ARG A 480 -11.94 25.35 -15.41
N ASN A 481 -10.75 25.48 -15.98
CA ASN A 481 -9.59 24.67 -15.57
C ASN A 481 -9.88 23.17 -15.52
N MET A 482 -10.58 22.67 -16.55
CA MET A 482 -10.95 21.26 -16.68
C MET A 482 -10.27 20.63 -17.89
N ALA A 483 -9.91 19.36 -17.78
CA ALA A 483 -9.55 18.52 -18.91
C ALA A 483 -10.50 17.31 -18.99
N ILE A 484 -10.96 17.00 -20.21
CA ILE A 484 -11.66 15.75 -20.53
C ILE A 484 -10.63 14.87 -21.22
N VAL A 485 -10.32 13.77 -20.61
CA VAL A 485 -9.29 12.84 -21.10
C VAL A 485 -9.95 11.50 -21.45
N GLU A 486 -9.82 11.12 -22.72
CA GLU A 486 -10.33 9.86 -23.25
C GLU A 486 -9.15 8.94 -23.57
N THR A 487 -9.06 7.82 -22.88
CA THR A 487 -7.98 6.84 -23.07
C THR A 487 -8.53 5.58 -23.70
N PHE A 488 -8.01 5.20 -24.87
CA PHE A 488 -8.46 4.02 -25.64
C PHE A 488 -7.41 2.92 -25.64
N PRO A 489 -7.83 1.65 -25.84
CA PRO A 489 -6.88 0.58 -26.15
C PRO A 489 -6.02 0.88 -27.38
N GLU A 490 -4.82 0.34 -27.43
CA GLU A 490 -3.95 0.47 -28.60
C GLU A 490 -4.62 -0.07 -29.88
N GLY A 491 -4.48 0.68 -30.96
CA GLY A 491 -5.08 0.33 -32.26
C GLY A 491 -6.56 0.73 -32.44
N VAL A 492 -7.19 1.28 -31.42
CA VAL A 492 -8.55 1.85 -31.52
C VAL A 492 -8.46 3.31 -31.99
N ALA A 493 -9.25 3.65 -33.02
CA ALA A 493 -9.29 5.02 -33.55
C ALA A 493 -9.92 6.00 -32.53
N PHE A 494 -9.30 7.15 -32.35
CA PHE A 494 -9.83 8.20 -31.51
C PHE A 494 -11.05 8.90 -32.13
N PRO A 495 -12.03 9.28 -31.31
CA PRO A 495 -13.07 10.21 -31.76
C PRO A 495 -12.48 11.60 -32.00
N THR A 496 -13.30 12.49 -32.54
CA THR A 496 -12.95 13.91 -32.68
C THR A 496 -13.26 14.69 -31.38
N GLU A 497 -12.53 15.77 -31.12
CA GLU A 497 -12.85 16.70 -30.04
C GLU A 497 -14.29 17.22 -30.12
N LYS A 498 -14.79 17.41 -31.34
CA LYS A 498 -16.16 17.84 -31.56
C LYS A 498 -17.19 16.83 -31.05
N GLU A 499 -16.97 15.53 -31.25
CA GLU A 499 -17.89 14.48 -30.75
C GLU A 499 -17.99 14.53 -29.24
N VAL A 500 -16.85 14.68 -28.56
CA VAL A 500 -16.79 14.82 -27.09
C VAL A 500 -17.49 16.10 -26.65
N ALA A 501 -17.16 17.24 -27.26
CA ALA A 501 -17.80 18.54 -26.96
C ALA A 501 -19.31 18.55 -27.18
N ASP A 502 -19.81 17.89 -28.24
CA ASP A 502 -21.25 17.80 -28.54
C ASP A 502 -21.98 16.98 -27.44
N ILE A 503 -21.36 15.93 -26.88
CA ILE A 503 -21.95 15.18 -25.76
C ILE A 503 -22.07 16.09 -24.54
N LEU A 504 -20.98 16.76 -24.15
CA LEU A 504 -21.00 17.67 -23.00
C LEU A 504 -22.03 18.81 -23.16
N LYS A 505 -22.10 19.39 -24.34
CA LYS A 505 -23.06 20.43 -24.64
C LYS A 505 -24.50 19.93 -24.53
N ARG A 506 -24.81 18.76 -25.09
CA ARG A 506 -26.13 18.13 -25.00
C ARG A 506 -26.53 17.88 -23.55
N VAL A 507 -25.63 17.33 -22.74
CA VAL A 507 -25.88 17.07 -21.31
C VAL A 507 -26.21 18.37 -20.56
N LYS A 508 -25.46 19.44 -20.80
CA LYS A 508 -25.77 20.78 -20.20
C LYS A 508 -27.16 21.32 -20.53
N GLN A 509 -27.78 20.88 -21.64
CA GLN A 509 -29.12 21.32 -22.08
C GLN A 509 -30.24 20.40 -21.58
N MET A 510 -29.94 19.23 -21.02
CA MET A 510 -30.93 18.30 -20.50
C MET A 510 -31.65 18.87 -19.27
N LYS A 511 -32.91 18.46 -19.10
CA LYS A 511 -33.67 18.75 -17.88
C LYS A 511 -33.21 17.88 -16.72
N ASP A 512 -33.55 18.26 -15.51
CA ASP A 512 -33.15 17.56 -14.31
C ASP A 512 -33.68 16.11 -14.26
N GLU A 513 -34.89 15.89 -14.82
CA GLU A 513 -35.48 14.54 -14.93
C GLU A 513 -34.69 13.63 -15.88
N GLU A 514 -34.06 14.21 -16.92
CA GLU A 514 -33.21 13.48 -17.89
C GLU A 514 -31.80 13.22 -17.32
N LEU A 515 -31.34 14.07 -16.41
CA LEU A 515 -30.10 13.94 -15.70
C LEU A 515 -30.20 12.97 -14.52
N ALA A 516 -31.38 12.94 -13.88
CA ALA A 516 -31.68 11.98 -12.82
C ALA A 516 -31.84 10.59 -13.44
N GLU A 517 -30.71 9.93 -13.75
CA GLU A 517 -30.74 8.48 -13.96
C GLU A 517 -31.32 7.85 -12.71
N ALA A 518 -32.31 6.93 -12.89
CA ALA A 518 -32.87 6.18 -11.79
C ALA A 518 -31.69 5.61 -10.97
N THR A 519 -31.52 6.09 -9.77
CA THR A 519 -30.63 5.48 -8.79
C THR A 519 -31.18 4.07 -8.58
N VAL A 520 -30.60 3.09 -9.27
CA VAL A 520 -30.85 1.69 -8.92
C VAL A 520 -30.38 1.62 -7.48
N GLU A 521 -31.31 1.41 -6.53
CA GLU A 521 -30.93 1.13 -5.15
C GLU A 521 -29.81 0.10 -5.19
N ALA A 522 -28.64 0.47 -4.64
CA ALA A 522 -27.55 -0.45 -4.58
C ALA A 522 -28.06 -1.69 -3.86
N PRO A 523 -27.98 -2.88 -4.46
CA PRO A 523 -28.50 -4.08 -3.85
C PRO A 523 -27.86 -4.23 -2.47
N LYS A 524 -28.71 -4.38 -1.43
CA LYS A 524 -28.24 -4.40 -0.04
C LYS A 524 -27.40 -5.63 0.20
N LYS A 525 -26.16 -5.44 0.65
CA LYS A 525 -25.31 -6.53 1.16
C LYS A 525 -25.98 -7.18 2.36
N LEU A 526 -25.68 -8.45 2.54
CA LEU A 526 -26.16 -9.19 3.69
C LEU A 526 -25.59 -8.59 4.98
N GLU A 527 -26.45 -8.03 5.83
CA GLU A 527 -26.00 -7.40 7.08
C GLU A 527 -25.35 -8.41 8.03
N SER A 528 -24.30 -7.99 8.72
CA SER A 528 -23.71 -8.78 9.80
C SER A 528 -24.69 -8.86 10.97
N LEU A 529 -24.90 -10.07 11.50
CA LEU A 529 -25.74 -10.29 12.68
C LEU A 529 -24.91 -10.30 13.96
N HIS A 530 -25.44 -9.71 15.01
CA HIS A 530 -24.93 -9.92 16.36
C HIS A 530 -25.29 -11.33 16.84
N VAL A 531 -24.34 -12.09 17.37
CA VAL A 531 -24.62 -13.46 17.83
C VAL A 531 -25.61 -13.51 18.98
N ASP A 532 -25.74 -12.44 19.75
CA ASP A 532 -26.74 -12.31 20.82
C ASP A 532 -28.17 -12.23 20.28
N SER A 533 -28.33 -11.71 19.05
CA SER A 533 -29.66 -11.59 18.42
C SER A 533 -30.11 -12.85 17.68
N VAL A 534 -29.32 -13.93 17.70
CA VAL A 534 -29.59 -15.18 16.97
C VAL A 534 -29.73 -16.33 17.97
N ASP A 535 -30.81 -17.06 17.86
CA ASP A 535 -30.98 -18.29 18.63
C ASP A 535 -30.11 -19.41 18.06
N ILE A 536 -28.93 -19.59 18.67
CA ILE A 536 -27.94 -20.61 18.31
C ILE A 536 -27.74 -21.50 19.54
N ASN A 537 -28.40 -22.65 19.56
CA ASN A 537 -28.34 -23.60 20.65
C ASN A 537 -28.17 -25.04 20.12
N PRO A 538 -26.96 -25.38 19.59
CA PRO A 538 -26.75 -26.72 19.04
C PRO A 538 -26.70 -27.80 20.13
N THR A 539 -27.05 -29.02 19.75
CA THR A 539 -26.94 -30.19 20.65
C THR A 539 -25.44 -30.47 20.90
N PRO A 540 -24.98 -30.46 22.16
CA PRO A 540 -23.58 -30.70 22.47
C PRO A 540 -23.09 -32.08 21.99
N GLY A 541 -21.83 -32.07 21.48
CA GLY A 541 -21.14 -33.34 21.20
C GLY A 541 -20.67 -34.03 22.49
N THR A 542 -19.98 -35.16 22.33
CA THR A 542 -19.42 -35.94 23.44
C THR A 542 -17.93 -36.17 23.30
N ILE A 543 -17.26 -36.55 24.39
CA ILE A 543 -15.82 -36.87 24.39
C ILE A 543 -15.67 -38.34 24.02
N ARG A 544 -14.81 -38.63 23.02
CA ARG A 544 -14.39 -40.02 22.69
C ARG A 544 -13.16 -40.47 23.46
N LYS A 545 -12.17 -39.56 23.58
CA LYS A 545 -10.88 -39.89 24.19
C LYS A 545 -10.21 -38.62 24.74
N THR A 546 -9.60 -38.75 25.90
CA THR A 546 -8.71 -37.72 26.49
C THR A 546 -7.29 -38.27 26.60
N THR A 547 -6.28 -37.50 26.25
CA THR A 547 -4.87 -37.84 26.37
C THR A 547 -4.13 -36.67 27.02
N VAL A 548 -3.47 -36.89 28.13
CA VAL A 548 -2.62 -35.90 28.79
C VAL A 548 -1.21 -36.07 28.24
N LEU A 549 -0.66 -35.04 27.56
CA LEU A 549 0.69 -35.07 27.01
C LEU A 549 1.74 -34.65 28.04
N ASN A 550 1.42 -33.62 28.82
CA ASN A 550 2.22 -33.14 29.95
C ASN A 550 1.34 -32.26 30.87
N ASP A 551 1.94 -31.66 31.90
CA ASP A 551 1.23 -30.81 32.88
C ASP A 551 0.52 -29.58 32.29
N SER A 552 0.90 -29.18 31.07
CA SER A 552 0.39 -27.97 30.40
C SER A 552 -0.47 -28.27 29.19
N ILE A 553 -0.38 -29.45 28.58
CA ILE A 553 -1.05 -29.78 27.30
C ILE A 553 -1.83 -31.08 27.44
N SER A 554 -3.11 -31.00 27.07
CA SER A 554 -3.98 -32.17 26.93
C SER A 554 -4.70 -32.16 25.60
N GLU A 555 -4.99 -33.34 25.07
CA GLU A 555 -5.76 -33.53 23.84
C GLU A 555 -7.07 -34.24 24.15
N VAL A 556 -8.13 -33.76 23.52
CA VAL A 556 -9.48 -34.33 23.62
C VAL A 556 -10.04 -34.59 22.22
N LEU A 557 -10.31 -35.85 21.89
CA LEU A 557 -10.97 -36.20 20.65
C LEU A 557 -12.48 -36.19 20.88
N LEU A 558 -13.21 -35.40 20.12
CA LEU A 558 -14.66 -35.25 20.21
C LEU A 558 -15.41 -36.27 19.35
N SER A 559 -16.72 -36.44 19.60
CA SER A 559 -17.57 -37.34 18.84
C SER A 559 -17.67 -37.06 17.34
N ASN A 560 -17.55 -35.81 16.96
CA ASN A 560 -17.53 -35.37 15.55
C ASN A 560 -16.15 -35.47 14.87
N GLY A 561 -15.14 -35.99 15.58
CA GLY A 561 -13.78 -36.19 15.06
C GLY A 561 -12.88 -34.95 15.13
N VAL A 562 -13.34 -33.86 15.73
CA VAL A 562 -12.48 -32.72 16.02
C VAL A 562 -11.52 -33.05 17.16
N LYS A 563 -10.23 -32.80 16.99
CA LYS A 563 -9.22 -32.91 18.04
C LYS A 563 -9.03 -31.53 18.71
N VAL A 564 -9.41 -31.43 19.98
CA VAL A 564 -9.24 -30.23 20.79
C VAL A 564 -7.95 -30.34 21.58
N VAL A 565 -7.12 -29.31 21.50
CA VAL A 565 -5.89 -29.20 22.26
C VAL A 565 -6.05 -28.12 23.30
N PHE A 566 -5.92 -28.40 24.55
CA PHE A 566 -5.86 -27.44 25.63
C PHE A 566 -4.41 -27.22 26.02
N TRP A 567 -3.97 -25.96 25.91
CA TRP A 567 -2.66 -25.54 26.29
C TRP A 567 -2.75 -24.49 27.42
N LYS A 568 -2.48 -24.93 28.65
CA LYS A 568 -2.47 -24.06 29.83
C LYS A 568 -1.27 -23.14 29.78
N LYS A 569 -1.49 -21.86 29.48
CA LYS A 569 -0.44 -20.83 29.42
C LYS A 569 -1.01 -19.50 29.90
N LYS A 570 -0.29 -18.82 30.83
CA LYS A 570 -0.71 -17.50 31.26
C LYS A 570 -0.46 -16.48 30.14
N LEU A 571 -1.50 -15.79 29.73
CA LEU A 571 -1.47 -14.74 28.74
C LEU A 571 -1.78 -13.39 29.39
N HIS A 572 -1.43 -12.28 28.70
CA HIS A 572 -1.79 -10.94 29.17
C HIS A 572 -3.30 -10.79 29.27
N HIS A 573 -3.75 -10.02 30.27
CA HIS A 573 -5.19 -9.75 30.52
C HIS A 573 -6.07 -10.99 30.54
N ASN A 574 -5.62 -12.06 31.21
CA ASN A 574 -6.32 -13.35 31.24
C ASN A 574 -6.76 -13.85 29.85
N GLY A 575 -5.98 -13.55 28.82
CA GLY A 575 -6.31 -13.88 27.44
C GLY A 575 -6.54 -15.36 27.20
N VAL A 576 -7.47 -15.67 26.29
CA VAL A 576 -7.72 -16.99 25.72
C VAL A 576 -7.61 -16.90 24.20
N LYS A 577 -6.65 -17.59 23.63
CA LYS A 577 -6.50 -17.76 22.19
C LYS A 577 -7.20 -19.04 21.77
N MET A 578 -8.12 -18.93 20.83
CA MET A 578 -8.80 -20.07 20.22
C MET A 578 -8.47 -20.09 18.73
N LYS A 579 -7.97 -21.21 18.23
CA LYS A 579 -7.60 -21.36 16.82
C LYS A 579 -8.09 -22.69 16.29
N LEU A 580 -8.81 -22.64 15.18
CA LEU A 580 -9.23 -23.83 14.44
C LEU A 580 -8.42 -23.90 13.15
N ASP A 581 -7.87 -25.09 12.87
CA ASP A 581 -7.18 -25.40 11.64
C ASP A 581 -7.79 -26.67 11.03
N ARG A 582 -8.42 -26.52 9.87
CA ARG A 582 -9.05 -27.59 9.12
C ARG A 582 -8.13 -27.97 7.96
N PRO A 583 -7.58 -29.19 7.90
CA PRO A 583 -6.67 -29.63 6.84
C PRO A 583 -7.43 -29.91 5.53
N MET A 584 -8.16 -28.91 5.03
CA MET A 584 -8.91 -28.91 3.79
C MET A 584 -9.02 -27.47 3.30
N GLY A 585 -8.12 -27.04 2.45
CA GLY A 585 -8.16 -25.70 1.85
C GLY A 585 -8.93 -25.69 0.52
N TYR A 586 -8.93 -24.52 -0.13
CA TYR A 586 -9.60 -24.38 -1.44
C TYR A 586 -8.94 -25.20 -2.58
N SER A 587 -7.77 -25.81 -2.34
CA SER A 587 -7.18 -26.81 -3.24
C SER A 587 -8.09 -28.02 -3.46
N ALA A 588 -9.01 -28.29 -2.53
CA ALA A 588 -10.00 -29.35 -2.66
C ALA A 588 -11.06 -29.09 -3.73
N LEU A 589 -11.24 -27.83 -4.15
CA LEU A 589 -12.13 -27.50 -5.28
C LEU A 589 -11.62 -28.10 -6.58
N SER A 590 -12.55 -28.51 -7.46
CA SER A 590 -12.20 -28.95 -8.81
C SER A 590 -11.54 -27.82 -9.61
N ASP A 591 -10.88 -28.17 -10.72
CA ASP A 591 -10.29 -27.13 -11.59
C ASP A 591 -11.36 -26.19 -12.17
N GLU A 592 -12.58 -26.69 -12.38
CA GLU A 592 -13.71 -25.91 -12.87
C GLU A 592 -14.23 -24.94 -11.82
N ASP A 593 -14.24 -25.37 -10.54
CA ASP A 593 -14.72 -24.59 -9.42
C ASP A 593 -13.64 -23.74 -8.73
N PHE A 594 -12.37 -23.84 -9.17
CA PHE A 594 -11.25 -23.20 -8.48
C PHE A 594 -11.39 -21.68 -8.31
N GLN A 595 -12.02 -21.00 -9.26
CA GLN A 595 -12.23 -19.55 -9.18
C GLN A 595 -13.18 -19.14 -8.06
N TYR A 596 -14.04 -20.04 -7.57
CA TYR A 596 -14.89 -19.80 -6.40
C TYR A 596 -14.11 -19.74 -5.08
N SER A 597 -12.83 -20.14 -5.06
CA SER A 597 -11.94 -19.99 -3.91
C SER A 597 -11.95 -18.57 -3.32
N LYS A 598 -12.04 -17.56 -4.20
CA LYS A 598 -12.10 -16.14 -3.84
C LYS A 598 -13.43 -15.70 -3.22
N MET A 599 -14.46 -16.53 -3.34
CA MET A 599 -15.84 -16.24 -2.95
C MET A 599 -16.33 -17.06 -1.75
N LEU A 600 -15.55 -18.05 -1.28
CA LEU A 600 -15.93 -18.88 -0.14
C LEU A 600 -16.23 -18.08 1.14
N SER A 601 -15.66 -16.88 1.26
CA SER A 601 -15.93 -15.94 2.35
C SER A 601 -17.16 -15.05 2.16
N CYS A 602 -17.82 -15.10 0.98
CA CYS A 602 -19.05 -14.34 0.70
C CYS A 602 -20.26 -14.99 1.38
N ARG A 603 -20.21 -15.05 2.70
CA ARG A 603 -21.27 -15.66 3.53
C ARG A 603 -21.71 -14.65 4.59
N ARG A 604 -22.87 -14.90 5.21
CA ARG A 604 -23.32 -14.09 6.35
C ARG A 604 -22.19 -13.99 7.38
N LYS A 605 -21.90 -12.76 7.79
CA LYS A 605 -20.94 -12.47 8.85
C LYS A 605 -21.65 -12.35 10.19
N TYR A 606 -21.00 -12.87 11.22
CA TYR A 606 -21.44 -12.72 12.59
C TYR A 606 -20.46 -11.84 13.34
N LYS A 607 -20.95 -11.03 14.24
CA LYS A 607 -20.14 -10.15 15.08
C LYS A 607 -20.56 -10.32 16.54
N TYR A 608 -19.60 -10.09 17.39
CA TYR A 608 -19.72 -10.05 18.83
C TYR A 608 -18.81 -8.90 19.27
N GLN A 609 -19.02 -8.06 20.14
CA GLN A 609 -18.27 -6.85 20.48
C GLN A 609 -17.47 -6.13 19.34
N ALA A 610 -17.26 -4.82 19.42
CA ALA A 610 -16.58 -4.04 18.37
C ALA A 610 -15.08 -4.35 18.20
N SER A 611 -14.44 -4.95 19.21
CA SER A 611 -13.00 -5.21 19.27
C SER A 611 -12.59 -6.67 18.98
N THR A 612 -13.54 -7.57 18.79
CA THR A 612 -13.23 -8.99 18.57
C THR A 612 -12.92 -9.24 17.11
N HIS A 613 -11.65 -9.51 16.80
CA HIS A 613 -11.18 -9.87 15.47
C HIS A 613 -11.28 -11.40 15.31
N ALA A 614 -12.29 -11.87 14.58
CA ALA A 614 -12.33 -13.23 14.07
C ALA A 614 -11.91 -13.22 12.61
N PHE A 615 -10.87 -13.96 12.27
CA PHE A 615 -10.42 -14.12 10.89
C PHE A 615 -10.84 -15.50 10.39
N VAL A 616 -11.52 -15.52 9.24
CA VAL A 616 -11.75 -16.72 8.44
C VAL A 616 -10.87 -16.61 7.21
N LEU A 617 -9.80 -17.37 7.15
CA LEU A 617 -8.91 -17.43 6.00
C LEU A 617 -9.01 -18.80 5.34
N ALA A 618 -9.65 -18.85 4.18
CA ALA A 618 -9.52 -20.00 3.29
C ALA A 618 -8.13 -19.92 2.64
N ARG A 619 -7.27 -20.89 2.96
CA ARG A 619 -5.92 -21.01 2.40
C ARG A 619 -5.88 -22.11 1.34
N PRO A 620 -4.81 -22.26 0.56
CA PRO A 620 -4.73 -23.33 -0.44
C PRO A 620 -4.95 -24.72 0.15
N PHE A 621 -4.32 -25.04 1.27
CA PHE A 621 -4.28 -26.40 1.83
C PHE A 621 -4.95 -26.53 3.18
N ASP A 622 -5.27 -25.42 3.87
CA ASP A 622 -5.89 -25.38 5.18
C ASP A 622 -6.86 -24.21 5.28
N ASP A 623 -7.94 -24.36 6.06
CA ASP A 623 -8.75 -23.23 6.50
C ASP A 623 -8.40 -22.91 7.94
N VAL A 624 -8.15 -21.65 8.21
CA VAL A 624 -7.77 -21.18 9.55
C VAL A 624 -8.79 -20.20 10.08
N PHE A 625 -9.22 -20.43 11.32
CA PHE A 625 -10.02 -19.49 12.10
C PHE A 625 -9.26 -19.12 13.36
N ASP A 626 -9.26 -17.86 13.69
CA ASP A 626 -8.49 -17.33 14.80
C ASP A 626 -9.31 -16.34 15.61
N LEU A 627 -9.26 -16.45 16.94
CA LEU A 627 -10.00 -15.62 17.86
C LEU A 627 -9.22 -15.44 19.16
N PHE A 628 -9.24 -14.21 19.70
CA PHE A 628 -8.66 -13.88 21.00
C PHE A 628 -9.69 -13.17 21.87
N CYS A 629 -9.88 -13.67 23.08
CA CYS A 629 -10.69 -13.05 24.13
C CYS A 629 -9.77 -12.63 25.29
N SER A 630 -10.03 -11.49 25.92
CA SER A 630 -9.27 -11.04 27.09
C SER A 630 -10.15 -10.19 28.02
N SER A 631 -9.90 -10.28 29.33
CA SER A 631 -10.54 -9.42 30.34
C SER A 631 -9.57 -9.16 31.49
N ALA A 632 -9.74 -8.04 32.20
CA ALA A 632 -8.95 -7.73 33.38
C ALA A 632 -9.19 -8.74 34.54
N GLU A 633 -10.42 -9.28 34.64
CA GLU A 633 -10.84 -10.21 35.68
C GLU A 633 -11.52 -11.42 35.09
N LYS A 634 -11.50 -12.59 35.77
CA LYS A 634 -12.20 -13.84 35.39
C LYS A 634 -13.56 -13.91 36.06
N ASP A 635 -14.44 -12.98 35.80
CA ASP A 635 -15.79 -12.86 36.35
C ASP A 635 -16.84 -13.53 35.43
N GLU A 636 -18.12 -13.31 35.69
CA GLU A 636 -19.23 -13.80 34.88
C GLU A 636 -19.20 -13.20 33.46
N ALA A 637 -18.79 -11.93 33.29
CA ALA A 637 -18.67 -11.29 31.99
C ALA A 637 -17.60 -11.98 31.12
N TYR A 638 -16.47 -12.35 31.72
CA TYR A 638 -15.42 -13.11 31.02
C TYR A 638 -15.91 -14.43 30.44
N TRP A 639 -16.69 -15.21 31.22
CA TRP A 639 -17.23 -16.46 30.74
C TRP A 639 -18.33 -16.27 29.70
N THR A 640 -19.13 -15.22 29.84
CA THR A 640 -20.10 -14.80 28.82
C THR A 640 -19.40 -14.46 27.52
N ASP A 641 -18.29 -13.71 27.59
CA ASP A 641 -17.49 -13.35 26.42
C ASP A 641 -16.93 -14.59 25.69
N ILE A 642 -16.40 -15.56 26.41
CA ILE A 642 -15.92 -16.83 25.84
C ILE A 642 -17.08 -17.61 25.19
N GLU A 643 -18.26 -17.67 25.79
CA GLU A 643 -19.41 -18.31 25.19
C GLU A 643 -19.85 -17.62 23.91
N GLN A 644 -19.96 -16.31 23.91
CA GLN A 644 -20.33 -15.52 22.73
C GLN A 644 -19.31 -15.67 21.59
N ALA A 645 -18.03 -15.74 21.94
CA ALA A 645 -16.95 -15.98 20.98
C ALA A 645 -17.10 -17.38 20.32
N LEU A 646 -17.33 -18.44 21.11
CA LEU A 646 -17.54 -19.78 20.59
C LEU A 646 -18.85 -19.89 19.80
N LYS A 647 -19.91 -19.18 20.21
CA LYS A 647 -21.17 -19.07 19.48
C LYS A 647 -20.95 -18.42 18.10
N MET A 648 -20.17 -17.33 18.03
CA MET A 648 -19.78 -16.68 16.78
C MET A 648 -18.94 -17.62 15.90
N PHE A 649 -18.03 -18.39 16.49
CA PHE A 649 -17.26 -19.42 15.79
C PHE A 649 -18.20 -20.43 15.11
N TYR A 650 -19.08 -21.02 15.87
CA TYR A 650 -20.06 -22.00 15.37
C TYR A 650 -20.93 -21.41 14.26
N ALA A 651 -21.51 -20.24 14.47
CA ALA A 651 -22.33 -19.54 13.48
C ALA A 651 -21.57 -19.27 12.17
N SER A 652 -20.34 -18.77 12.28
CA SER A 652 -19.49 -18.45 11.12
C SER A 652 -19.06 -19.70 10.35
N LEU A 653 -18.86 -20.84 11.04
CA LEU A 653 -18.44 -22.09 10.40
C LEU A 653 -19.62 -22.84 9.76
N THR A 654 -20.82 -22.72 10.32
CA THR A 654 -21.98 -23.49 9.89
C THR A 654 -22.93 -22.74 8.95
N THR A 655 -22.81 -21.41 8.83
CA THR A 655 -23.67 -20.66 7.92
C THR A 655 -23.43 -21.04 6.46
N THR A 656 -24.53 -21.32 5.76
CA THR A 656 -24.55 -21.57 4.31
C THR A 656 -25.21 -20.42 3.54
N GLU A 657 -25.60 -19.36 4.25
CA GLU A 657 -26.25 -18.19 3.64
C GLU A 657 -25.23 -17.33 2.92
N VAL A 658 -25.32 -17.27 1.59
CA VAL A 658 -24.40 -16.54 0.72
C VAL A 658 -24.87 -15.10 0.54
N ASP A 659 -23.96 -14.16 0.75
CA ASP A 659 -24.12 -12.75 0.38
C ASP A 659 -24.04 -12.64 -1.15
N SER A 660 -25.21 -12.64 -1.78
CA SER A 660 -25.34 -12.62 -3.25
C SER A 660 -24.72 -11.35 -3.87
N VAL A 661 -24.76 -10.23 -3.14
CA VAL A 661 -24.20 -8.95 -3.61
C VAL A 661 -22.68 -9.01 -3.59
N ALA A 662 -22.10 -9.39 -2.45
CA ALA A 662 -20.64 -9.54 -2.33
C ALA A 662 -20.10 -10.59 -3.32
N ALA A 663 -20.80 -11.70 -3.50
CA ALA A 663 -20.44 -12.73 -4.48
C ALA A 663 -20.49 -12.19 -5.92
N SER A 664 -21.54 -11.47 -6.28
CA SER A 664 -21.67 -10.87 -7.63
C SER A 664 -20.58 -9.83 -7.92
N GLU A 665 -20.17 -9.05 -6.93
CA GLU A 665 -19.04 -8.12 -7.06
C GLU A 665 -17.74 -8.84 -7.38
N ILE A 666 -17.45 -9.96 -6.69
CA ILE A 666 -16.24 -10.74 -6.96
C ILE A 666 -16.35 -11.46 -8.32
N ILE A 667 -17.51 -11.99 -8.69
CA ILE A 667 -17.73 -12.57 -10.03
C ILE A 667 -17.41 -11.51 -11.09
N THR A 668 -17.94 -10.30 -10.96
CA THR A 668 -17.64 -9.20 -11.86
C THR A 668 -16.13 -8.89 -11.90
N THR A 669 -15.47 -8.88 -10.76
CA THR A 669 -14.01 -8.68 -10.66
C THR A 669 -13.26 -9.80 -11.40
N CYS A 670 -13.67 -11.07 -11.27
CA CYS A 670 -13.08 -12.20 -12.00
C CYS A 670 -13.30 -12.06 -13.51
N GLN A 671 -14.47 -11.65 -13.96
CA GLN A 671 -14.79 -11.41 -15.37
C GLN A 671 -13.94 -10.27 -15.95
N ASN A 672 -13.77 -9.18 -15.22
CA ASN A 672 -12.91 -8.08 -15.61
C ASN A 672 -11.42 -8.51 -15.68
N ALA A 673 -10.95 -9.28 -14.70
CA ALA A 673 -9.59 -9.83 -14.70
C ALA A 673 -9.37 -10.79 -15.88
N ALA A 674 -10.36 -11.61 -16.24
CA ALA A 674 -10.32 -12.47 -17.41
C ALA A 674 -10.23 -11.66 -18.71
N THR A 675 -11.04 -10.62 -18.84
CA THR A 675 -10.99 -9.71 -19.99
C THR A 675 -9.64 -8.97 -20.07
N GLN A 676 -9.13 -8.47 -18.94
CA GLN A 676 -7.80 -7.85 -18.88
C GLN A 676 -6.70 -8.83 -19.27
N SER A 677 -6.80 -10.08 -18.80
CA SER A 677 -5.84 -11.15 -19.13
C SER A 677 -5.94 -11.63 -20.58
N SER A 678 -6.97 -11.29 -21.33
CA SER A 678 -7.08 -11.59 -22.75
C SER A 678 -6.23 -10.69 -23.64
N VAL A 679 -5.70 -9.57 -23.11
CA VAL A 679 -4.77 -8.69 -23.82
C VAL A 679 -3.48 -9.45 -24.13
N ALA A 680 -3.02 -9.38 -25.37
CA ALA A 680 -1.87 -10.14 -25.85
C ALA A 680 -0.60 -9.94 -25.01
N SER A 681 -0.30 -8.70 -24.63
CA SER A 681 0.87 -8.39 -23.78
C SER A 681 0.74 -8.99 -22.36
N VAL A 682 -0.48 -8.99 -21.78
CA VAL A 682 -0.73 -9.61 -20.47
C VAL A 682 -0.62 -11.14 -20.56
N GLN A 683 -1.15 -11.74 -21.62
CA GLN A 683 -0.99 -13.18 -21.87
C GLN A 683 0.47 -13.59 -22.02
N ALA A 684 1.24 -12.80 -22.78
CA ALA A 684 2.67 -13.05 -22.98
C ALA A 684 3.42 -13.01 -21.63
N ASN A 685 3.16 -11.99 -20.80
CA ASN A 685 3.74 -11.90 -19.46
C ASN A 685 3.37 -13.10 -18.57
N ASN A 686 2.10 -13.50 -18.59
CA ASN A 686 1.62 -14.65 -17.83
C ASN A 686 2.29 -15.95 -18.27
N ARG A 687 2.50 -16.16 -19.59
CA ARG A 687 3.23 -17.34 -20.11
C ARG A 687 4.68 -17.39 -19.63
N ILE A 688 5.36 -16.23 -19.56
CA ILE A 688 6.72 -16.14 -19.01
C ILE A 688 6.72 -16.45 -17.50
N TYR A 689 5.77 -15.91 -16.76
CA TYR A 689 5.64 -16.18 -15.31
C TYR A 689 5.40 -17.67 -15.02
N CYS A 690 4.56 -18.33 -15.82
CA CYS A 690 4.22 -19.74 -15.65
C CYS A 690 5.22 -20.69 -16.34
N LEU A 691 6.27 -20.17 -16.98
CA LEU A 691 7.23 -20.97 -17.74
C LEU A 691 7.83 -22.16 -16.96
N PRO A 692 8.17 -22.05 -15.67
CA PRO A 692 8.74 -23.18 -14.92
C PRO A 692 7.75 -24.27 -14.52
N PHE A 693 6.45 -24.07 -14.67
CA PHE A 693 5.43 -25.01 -14.19
C PHE A 693 4.94 -25.96 -15.28
N GLU A 694 4.58 -27.19 -14.91
CA GLU A 694 3.97 -28.21 -15.82
C GLU A 694 2.59 -27.77 -16.28
N SER A 695 1.80 -27.18 -15.39
CA SER A 695 0.47 -26.64 -15.68
C SER A 695 0.34 -25.23 -15.12
N SER A 696 -0.35 -24.36 -15.83
CA SER A 696 -0.65 -22.99 -15.41
C SER A 696 -2.13 -22.79 -15.06
N LYS A 697 -2.96 -23.82 -15.13
CA LYS A 697 -4.42 -23.69 -15.06
C LYS A 697 -4.92 -22.98 -13.80
N ARG A 698 -4.32 -23.27 -12.64
CA ARG A 698 -4.68 -22.63 -11.37
C ARG A 698 -3.84 -21.40 -11.03
N LEU A 699 -2.75 -21.16 -11.77
CA LEU A 699 -1.84 -20.03 -11.59
C LEU A 699 -2.27 -18.82 -12.42
N MET A 700 -3.01 -19.05 -13.49
CA MET A 700 -3.49 -18.03 -14.42
C MET A 700 -4.88 -17.54 -14.03
N PRO A 701 -5.22 -16.28 -14.35
CA PRO A 701 -6.61 -15.83 -14.34
C PRO A 701 -7.47 -16.74 -15.25
N PRO A 702 -8.78 -16.88 -14.95
CA PRO A 702 -9.67 -17.66 -15.82
C PRO A 702 -9.76 -17.03 -17.20
N THR A 703 -10.10 -17.81 -18.20
CA THR A 703 -10.49 -17.31 -19.52
C THR A 703 -11.82 -16.55 -19.42
N VAL A 704 -12.12 -15.72 -20.43
CA VAL A 704 -13.40 -14.99 -20.50
C VAL A 704 -14.59 -15.96 -20.45
N GLU A 705 -14.47 -17.14 -21.12
CA GLU A 705 -15.50 -18.17 -21.13
C GLU A 705 -15.69 -18.80 -19.74
N GLU A 706 -14.60 -19.18 -19.06
CA GLU A 706 -14.66 -19.73 -17.69
C GLU A 706 -15.23 -18.72 -16.70
N ALA A 707 -14.80 -17.46 -16.78
CA ALA A 707 -15.34 -16.40 -15.92
C ALA A 707 -16.82 -16.11 -16.20
N GLY A 708 -17.27 -16.27 -17.45
CA GLY A 708 -18.67 -16.12 -17.84
C GLY A 708 -19.61 -17.19 -17.25
N ARG A 709 -19.08 -18.34 -16.83
CA ARG A 709 -19.85 -19.44 -16.20
C ARG A 709 -20.01 -19.27 -14.70
N LEU A 710 -19.32 -18.33 -14.06
CA LEU A 710 -19.43 -18.09 -12.62
C LEU A 710 -20.84 -17.61 -12.25
N SER A 711 -21.44 -18.23 -11.23
CA SER A 711 -22.79 -17.88 -10.75
C SER A 711 -22.90 -17.95 -9.23
N VAL A 712 -23.82 -17.18 -8.67
CA VAL A 712 -24.10 -17.21 -7.23
C VAL A 712 -24.76 -18.55 -6.83
N GLU A 713 -25.54 -19.14 -7.74
CA GLU A 713 -26.20 -20.44 -7.55
C GLU A 713 -25.16 -21.53 -7.32
N ARG A 714 -24.16 -21.63 -8.18
CA ARG A 714 -23.08 -22.60 -8.01
C ARG A 714 -22.29 -22.37 -6.72
N LEU A 715 -22.02 -21.09 -6.36
CA LEU A 715 -21.37 -20.76 -5.10
C LEU A 715 -22.16 -21.28 -3.88
N ARG A 716 -23.49 -21.17 -3.89
CA ARG A 716 -24.34 -21.69 -2.79
C ARG A 716 -24.19 -23.19 -2.61
N GLU A 717 -24.15 -23.97 -3.72
CA GLU A 717 -23.91 -25.40 -3.66
C GLU A 717 -22.53 -25.72 -3.09
N LEU A 718 -21.50 -25.05 -3.59
CA LEU A 718 -20.13 -25.25 -3.15
C LEU A 718 -19.93 -24.89 -1.68
N VAL A 719 -20.47 -23.78 -1.20
CA VAL A 719 -20.41 -23.37 0.21
C VAL A 719 -21.04 -24.42 1.12
N LYS A 720 -22.20 -24.94 0.74
CA LYS A 720 -22.91 -25.98 1.51
C LYS A 720 -22.08 -27.26 1.63
N ASP A 721 -21.45 -27.71 0.54
CA ASP A 721 -20.62 -28.93 0.58
C ASP A 721 -19.28 -28.67 1.26
N TYR A 722 -18.63 -27.56 0.98
CA TYR A 722 -17.30 -27.19 1.51
C TYR A 722 -17.28 -27.15 3.04
N TYR A 723 -18.32 -26.61 3.68
CA TYR A 723 -18.43 -26.49 5.14
C TYR A 723 -19.26 -27.61 5.79
N SER A 724 -19.47 -28.74 5.12
CA SER A 724 -20.25 -29.86 5.62
C SER A 724 -19.51 -30.89 6.50
N ASN A 725 -18.15 -30.75 6.61
CA ASN A 725 -17.33 -31.71 7.33
C ASN A 725 -16.19 -31.09 8.10
N PHE A 726 -16.15 -31.29 9.41
CA PHE A 726 -15.06 -30.85 10.30
C PHE A 726 -14.36 -32.06 11.00
N ASN A 727 -14.64 -33.29 10.61
CA ASN A 727 -13.91 -34.46 11.12
C ASN A 727 -12.44 -34.37 10.70
N GLY A 728 -11.47 -34.51 11.62
CA GLY A 728 -10.05 -34.38 11.41
C GLY A 728 -9.51 -32.91 11.56
N THR A 729 -10.38 -32.01 11.99
CA THR A 729 -9.97 -30.61 12.32
C THR A 729 -9.27 -30.53 13.66
N LEU A 730 -8.30 -29.67 13.78
CA LEU A 730 -7.61 -29.31 15.02
C LEU A 730 -8.20 -28.02 15.61
N PHE A 731 -8.57 -28.02 16.88
CA PHE A 731 -9.03 -26.84 17.61
C PHE A 731 -8.16 -26.61 18.84
N LEU A 732 -7.39 -25.55 18.86
CA LEU A 732 -6.49 -25.16 19.94
C LEU A 732 -7.16 -24.13 20.85
N VAL A 733 -7.14 -24.40 22.17
CA VAL A 733 -7.47 -23.44 23.23
C VAL A 733 -6.22 -23.19 24.05
N CYS A 734 -5.66 -21.98 23.96
CA CYS A 734 -4.46 -21.59 24.68
C CYS A 734 -4.78 -20.43 25.64
N GLY A 735 -4.52 -20.61 26.91
CA GLY A 735 -4.80 -19.63 27.95
C GLY A 735 -4.71 -20.21 29.36
N ASP A 736 -4.76 -19.38 30.40
CA ASP A 736 -4.89 -19.83 31.78
C ASP A 736 -6.38 -20.09 32.09
N VAL A 737 -6.98 -21.04 31.39
CA VAL A 737 -8.38 -21.45 31.50
C VAL A 737 -8.46 -22.85 32.09
N ASN A 738 -9.37 -23.04 33.03
CA ASN A 738 -9.67 -24.38 33.53
C ASN A 738 -10.40 -25.19 32.45
N GLN A 739 -9.81 -26.32 32.08
CA GLN A 739 -10.35 -27.21 31.05
C GLN A 739 -11.78 -27.67 31.37
N ASP A 740 -12.07 -28.03 32.63
CA ASP A 740 -13.38 -28.52 33.04
C ASP A 740 -14.45 -27.43 32.93
N SER A 741 -14.08 -26.17 33.14
CA SER A 741 -14.99 -25.03 33.05
C SER A 741 -15.33 -24.67 31.59
N ILE A 742 -14.36 -24.74 30.66
CA ILE A 742 -14.60 -24.40 29.24
C ILE A 742 -15.15 -25.59 28.43
N MET A 743 -14.92 -26.81 28.85
CA MET A 743 -15.31 -28.02 28.14
C MET A 743 -16.81 -28.08 27.79
N PRO A 744 -17.78 -27.72 28.67
CA PRO A 744 -19.19 -27.70 28.28
C PRO A 744 -19.46 -26.79 27.06
N LEU A 745 -18.82 -25.62 26.99
CA LEU A 745 -18.93 -24.68 25.87
C LEU A 745 -18.29 -25.24 24.61
N VAL A 746 -17.13 -25.87 24.73
CA VAL A 746 -16.45 -26.54 23.62
C VAL A 746 -17.29 -27.69 23.07
N LEU A 747 -17.88 -28.52 23.92
CA LEU A 747 -18.78 -29.58 23.49
C LEU A 747 -20.03 -29.03 22.79
N LYS A 748 -20.60 -27.94 23.31
CA LYS A 748 -21.78 -27.28 22.76
C LYS A 748 -21.53 -26.70 21.37
N TYR A 749 -20.44 -25.96 21.15
CA TYR A 749 -20.21 -25.23 19.90
C TYR A 749 -19.22 -25.91 18.94
N ILE A 750 -18.14 -26.51 19.45
CA ILE A 750 -17.15 -27.18 18.60
C ILE A 750 -17.51 -28.66 18.39
N GLY A 751 -17.99 -29.33 19.43
CA GLY A 751 -18.42 -30.74 19.36
C GLY A 751 -19.67 -30.98 18.52
N SER A 752 -20.44 -29.93 18.22
CA SER A 752 -21.63 -29.95 17.38
C SER A 752 -21.39 -29.52 15.92
N LEU A 753 -20.14 -29.19 15.55
CA LEU A 753 -19.81 -28.90 14.16
C LEU A 753 -20.15 -30.10 13.25
N PRO A 754 -20.64 -29.84 12.01
CA PRO A 754 -20.99 -30.90 11.07
C PRO A 754 -19.80 -31.83 10.79
N SER A 755 -20.07 -33.14 10.68
CA SER A 755 -19.03 -34.12 10.41
C SER A 755 -19.53 -35.24 9.52
N LYS A 756 -18.64 -35.79 8.68
CA LYS A 756 -18.84 -37.03 7.90
C LYS A 756 -17.93 -38.11 8.49
N PRO A 757 -18.22 -39.43 8.21
CA PRO A 757 -17.40 -40.52 8.75
C PRO A 757 -15.92 -40.41 8.41
N GLU A 758 -15.60 -39.97 7.17
CA GLU A 758 -14.22 -39.81 6.70
C GLU A 758 -13.66 -38.45 7.16
N PRO A 759 -12.45 -38.40 7.74
CA PRO A 759 -11.83 -37.16 8.10
C PRO A 759 -11.42 -36.38 6.86
N VAL A 760 -11.52 -35.07 6.95
CA VAL A 760 -10.96 -34.14 5.91
C VAL A 760 -9.45 -34.31 5.83
N LYS A 761 -8.92 -34.18 4.61
CA LYS A 761 -7.48 -34.25 4.33
C LYS A 761 -7.10 -33.17 3.36
N ARG A 762 -5.86 -32.73 3.44
CA ARG A 762 -5.27 -31.83 2.45
C ARG A 762 -5.34 -32.45 1.08
N HIS A 763 -5.83 -31.70 0.12
CA HIS A 763 -5.77 -32.05 -1.29
C HIS A 763 -4.51 -31.39 -1.87
N LEU A 764 -3.48 -32.20 -2.08
CA LEU A 764 -2.23 -31.71 -2.65
C LEU A 764 -2.35 -31.74 -4.18
N TRP A 765 -2.21 -30.60 -4.81
CA TRP A 765 -2.26 -30.52 -6.27
C TRP A 765 -1.11 -31.27 -6.93
N GLY A 766 -1.40 -31.95 -8.06
CA GLY A 766 -0.38 -32.37 -8.99
C GLY A 766 -0.08 -31.36 -10.10
N ALA A 767 -0.91 -30.30 -10.24
CA ALA A 767 -0.94 -29.49 -11.45
C ALA A 767 0.09 -28.35 -11.51
N ASP A 768 0.75 -28.00 -10.40
CA ASP A 768 1.73 -26.92 -10.34
C ASP A 768 3.16 -27.39 -10.04
N HIS A 769 3.47 -28.66 -10.37
CA HIS A 769 4.84 -29.16 -10.33
C HIS A 769 5.77 -28.40 -11.28
N TYR A 770 7.03 -28.30 -10.91
CA TYR A 770 8.02 -27.73 -11.81
C TYR A 770 8.35 -28.72 -12.94
N LYS A 771 8.58 -28.16 -14.14
CA LYS A 771 9.10 -28.92 -15.28
C LYS A 771 10.43 -29.56 -14.94
N THR A 772 10.61 -30.77 -15.40
CA THR A 772 11.83 -31.59 -15.18
C THR A 772 12.88 -31.42 -16.27
N THR A 773 12.65 -30.49 -17.22
CA THR A 773 13.58 -30.18 -18.31
C THR A 773 13.80 -28.68 -18.42
N ASN A 774 15.00 -28.29 -18.84
CA ASN A 774 15.30 -26.89 -19.13
C ASN A 774 14.42 -26.35 -20.25
N THR A 775 13.94 -25.10 -20.12
CA THR A 775 13.12 -24.50 -21.18
C THR A 775 13.58 -23.06 -21.47
N THR A 776 13.35 -22.63 -22.73
CA THR A 776 13.52 -21.24 -23.12
C THR A 776 12.29 -20.80 -23.89
N ALA A 777 11.77 -19.62 -23.63
CA ALA A 777 10.63 -19.02 -24.30
C ALA A 777 10.90 -17.56 -24.64
N VAL A 778 10.36 -17.12 -25.77
CA VAL A 778 10.37 -15.72 -26.21
C VAL A 778 8.94 -15.33 -26.50
N GLU A 779 8.46 -14.30 -25.82
CA GLU A 779 7.11 -13.77 -25.98
C GLU A 779 7.20 -12.30 -26.38
N LYS A 780 6.27 -11.85 -27.24
CA LYS A 780 6.23 -10.47 -27.71
C LYS A 780 5.16 -9.66 -26.97
N PHE A 781 5.47 -8.40 -26.73
CA PHE A 781 4.51 -7.44 -26.16
C PHE A 781 4.70 -6.03 -26.74
N SER A 782 3.73 -5.13 -26.52
CA SER A 782 3.82 -3.73 -26.93
C SER A 782 4.28 -2.86 -25.77
N ASN A 783 5.22 -1.96 -26.04
CA ASN A 783 5.72 -0.95 -25.07
C ASN A 783 6.21 0.28 -25.86
N PRO A 784 6.03 1.52 -25.34
CA PRO A 784 6.45 2.74 -26.03
C PRO A 784 7.96 2.81 -26.37
N SER A 785 8.79 2.10 -25.61
CA SER A 785 10.24 2.02 -25.87
C SER A 785 10.67 0.57 -26.13
N PRO A 786 11.77 0.34 -26.89
CA PRO A 786 12.35 -1.00 -27.02
C PRO A 786 12.73 -1.54 -25.63
N LEU A 787 12.13 -2.65 -25.22
CA LEU A 787 12.28 -3.24 -23.89
C LEU A 787 12.27 -4.77 -23.97
N CYS A 788 13.12 -5.41 -23.19
CA CYS A 788 13.04 -6.82 -22.87
C CYS A 788 12.99 -7.03 -21.36
N VAL A 789 11.98 -7.73 -20.87
CA VAL A 789 11.96 -8.27 -19.50
C VAL A 789 12.48 -9.70 -19.59
N THR A 790 13.63 -9.94 -18.95
CA THR A 790 14.26 -11.27 -18.89
C THR A 790 14.01 -11.89 -17.53
N ALA A 791 13.62 -13.16 -17.50
CA ALA A 791 13.45 -13.95 -16.30
C ALA A 791 14.20 -15.28 -16.41
N LEU A 792 15.03 -15.59 -15.42
CA LEU A 792 15.71 -16.87 -15.25
C LEU A 792 15.18 -17.53 -14.00
N TYR A 793 14.65 -18.74 -14.10
CA TYR A 793 14.13 -19.52 -12.98
C TYR A 793 14.97 -20.77 -12.80
N TYR A 794 15.72 -20.85 -11.72
CA TYR A 794 16.35 -22.08 -11.25
C TYR A 794 15.38 -22.79 -10.32
N THR A 795 14.90 -23.96 -10.69
CA THR A 795 13.90 -24.72 -9.92
C THR A 795 14.47 -26.04 -9.44
N TRP A 796 14.14 -26.44 -8.22
CA TRP A 796 14.51 -27.75 -7.67
C TRP A 796 13.34 -28.29 -6.85
N GLU A 797 12.79 -29.43 -7.27
CA GLU A 797 11.68 -30.12 -6.64
C GLU A 797 12.04 -31.59 -6.37
N LYS A 798 12.38 -32.34 -7.40
CA LYS A 798 12.69 -33.77 -7.24
C LYS A 798 13.85 -34.01 -6.29
N GLY A 799 13.55 -34.63 -5.12
CA GLY A 799 14.52 -34.90 -4.06
C GLY A 799 14.97 -33.67 -3.26
N PHE A 800 14.28 -32.54 -3.41
CA PHE A 800 14.45 -31.39 -2.52
C PHE A 800 13.83 -31.69 -1.16
N GLN A 801 14.50 -31.27 -0.09
CA GLN A 801 13.98 -31.40 1.27
C GLN A 801 14.08 -30.04 1.95
N LEU A 802 12.96 -29.56 2.46
CA LEU A 802 12.90 -28.29 3.15
C LEU A 802 12.97 -28.51 4.65
N ASN A 803 13.92 -27.86 5.29
CA ASN A 803 14.03 -27.72 6.73
C ASN A 803 14.56 -26.32 7.08
N GLN A 804 14.71 -26.01 8.36
CA GLN A 804 15.12 -24.67 8.80
C GLN A 804 16.52 -24.27 8.30
N ASP A 805 17.49 -25.22 8.27
CA ASP A 805 18.84 -24.96 7.77
C ASP A 805 18.84 -24.67 6.24
N VAL A 806 18.03 -25.42 5.48
CA VAL A 806 17.87 -25.20 4.03
C VAL A 806 17.17 -23.86 3.76
N ARG A 807 16.16 -23.49 4.56
CA ARG A 807 15.51 -22.19 4.46
C ARG A 807 16.50 -21.04 4.71
N ALA A 808 17.36 -21.15 5.71
CA ALA A 808 18.42 -20.17 5.95
C ALA A 808 19.38 -20.05 4.75
N LEU A 809 19.75 -21.17 4.12
CA LEU A 809 20.57 -21.16 2.91
C LEU A 809 19.85 -20.50 1.72
N ASN A 810 18.53 -20.69 1.59
CA ASN A 810 17.71 -20.03 0.55
C ASN A 810 17.66 -18.51 0.76
N HIS A 811 17.47 -18.05 1.98
CA HIS A 811 17.51 -16.62 2.32
C HIS A 811 18.91 -16.02 2.04
N ALA A 812 19.98 -16.74 2.42
CA ALA A 812 21.34 -16.32 2.14
C ALA A 812 21.62 -16.26 0.64
N LEU A 813 21.16 -17.25 -0.12
CA LEU A 813 21.29 -17.27 -1.58
C LEU A 813 20.62 -16.03 -2.21
N GLN A 814 19.41 -15.71 -1.80
CA GLN A 814 18.71 -14.52 -2.31
C GLN A 814 19.52 -13.24 -2.02
N SER A 815 20.04 -13.08 -0.83
CA SER A 815 20.78 -11.89 -0.42
C SER A 815 22.10 -11.76 -1.17
N VAL A 816 22.93 -12.81 -1.13
CA VAL A 816 24.28 -12.79 -1.72
C VAL A 816 24.24 -12.72 -3.24
N LEU A 817 23.36 -13.51 -3.87
CA LEU A 817 23.19 -13.46 -5.34
C LEU A 817 22.63 -12.11 -5.78
N GLY A 818 21.67 -11.53 -5.05
CA GLY A 818 21.13 -10.21 -5.35
C GLY A 818 22.21 -9.12 -5.34
N GLU A 819 23.11 -9.13 -4.37
CA GLU A 819 24.22 -8.18 -4.29
C GLU A 819 25.24 -8.39 -5.41
N LEU A 820 25.60 -9.61 -5.73
CA LEU A 820 26.53 -9.93 -6.82
C LEU A 820 25.95 -9.61 -8.19
N LEU A 821 24.65 -9.83 -8.42
CA LEU A 821 23.95 -9.41 -9.63
C LEU A 821 23.98 -7.90 -9.79
N LEU A 822 23.65 -7.16 -8.71
CA LEU A 822 23.71 -5.69 -8.73
C LEU A 822 25.11 -5.20 -9.14
N ASN A 823 26.14 -5.77 -8.52
CA ASN A 823 27.51 -5.40 -8.81
C ASN A 823 27.92 -5.73 -10.27
N ARG A 824 27.60 -6.93 -10.76
CA ARG A 824 28.02 -7.39 -12.10
C ARG A 824 27.32 -6.65 -13.22
N ILE A 825 25.99 -6.72 -13.28
CA ILE A 825 25.26 -6.29 -14.49
C ILE A 825 24.77 -4.83 -14.40
N ARG A 826 24.69 -4.20 -13.20
CA ARG A 826 24.42 -2.77 -13.08
C ARG A 826 25.66 -1.93 -12.88
N VAL A 827 26.45 -2.21 -11.81
CA VAL A 827 27.55 -1.33 -11.42
C VAL A 827 28.74 -1.43 -12.37
N GLN A 828 29.15 -2.65 -12.75
CA GLN A 828 30.32 -2.88 -13.61
C GLN A 828 29.99 -2.68 -15.10
N HIS A 829 28.86 -3.22 -15.56
CA HIS A 829 28.52 -3.23 -17.00
C HIS A 829 27.53 -2.14 -17.40
N GLY A 830 26.67 -1.65 -16.49
CA GLY A 830 25.63 -0.67 -16.81
C GLY A 830 24.54 -1.22 -17.76
N ASP A 831 24.35 -2.54 -17.77
CA ASP A 831 23.47 -3.24 -18.69
C ASP A 831 21.99 -3.20 -18.29
N VAL A 832 21.73 -2.99 -17.00
CA VAL A 832 20.39 -3.02 -16.41
C VAL A 832 20.28 -1.97 -15.31
N TYR A 833 19.04 -1.57 -15.03
CA TYR A 833 18.79 -0.64 -13.91
C TYR A 833 18.68 -1.37 -12.58
N THR A 834 17.75 -2.30 -12.44
CA THR A 834 17.54 -3.03 -11.18
C THR A 834 17.35 -4.53 -11.46
N PRO A 835 18.37 -5.35 -11.20
CA PRO A 835 18.20 -6.79 -11.18
C PRO A 835 17.50 -7.20 -9.88
N VAL A 836 16.56 -8.13 -9.97
CA VAL A 836 15.83 -8.71 -8.84
C VAL A 836 16.19 -10.18 -8.69
N CYS A 837 16.51 -10.61 -7.49
CA CYS A 837 16.68 -12.02 -7.12
C CYS A 837 15.67 -12.36 -6.04
N GLN A 838 14.84 -13.35 -6.26
CA GLN A 838 13.87 -13.86 -5.30
C GLN A 838 14.01 -15.37 -5.18
N VAL A 839 14.16 -15.85 -3.96
CA VAL A 839 14.13 -17.29 -3.66
C VAL A 839 12.86 -17.60 -2.88
N VAL A 840 12.08 -18.52 -3.41
CA VAL A 840 10.83 -19.00 -2.79
C VAL A 840 11.01 -20.48 -2.50
N ASP A 841 10.70 -20.88 -1.28
CA ASP A 841 10.60 -22.29 -0.90
C ASP A 841 9.21 -22.61 -0.37
N ASP A 842 8.65 -23.72 -0.80
CA ASP A 842 7.36 -24.24 -0.40
C ASP A 842 7.52 -25.64 0.21
N LEU A 843 6.78 -25.89 1.29
CA LEU A 843 6.65 -27.24 1.85
C LEU A 843 5.51 -28.00 1.15
N LEU A 844 4.49 -27.27 0.70
CA LEU A 844 3.30 -27.78 0.07
C LEU A 844 3.12 -27.20 -1.35
N PRO A 845 2.60 -27.95 -2.32
CA PRO A 845 2.10 -29.33 -2.23
C PRO A 845 3.19 -30.38 -2.05
N VAL A 846 4.42 -30.06 -2.44
CA VAL A 846 5.63 -30.86 -2.26
C VAL A 846 6.80 -29.95 -1.89
N PRO A 847 7.80 -30.41 -1.13
CA PRO A 847 8.99 -29.62 -0.85
C PRO A 847 9.69 -29.20 -2.16
N ARG A 848 9.84 -27.91 -2.38
CA ARG A 848 10.43 -27.34 -3.59
C ARG A 848 11.03 -25.96 -3.34
N MET A 849 11.93 -25.53 -4.22
CA MET A 849 12.45 -24.17 -4.26
C MET A 849 12.52 -23.60 -5.67
N ARG A 850 12.43 -22.31 -5.78
CA ARG A 850 12.63 -21.54 -7.01
C ARG A 850 13.46 -20.30 -6.71
N CYS A 851 14.61 -20.18 -7.38
CA CYS A 851 15.38 -18.95 -7.43
C CYS A 851 15.06 -18.24 -8.75
N ALA A 852 14.37 -17.11 -8.67
CA ALA A 852 13.98 -16.29 -9.80
C ALA A 852 14.88 -15.07 -9.90
N ILE A 853 15.51 -14.87 -11.04
CA ILE A 853 16.29 -13.68 -11.39
C ILE A 853 15.54 -12.96 -12.49
N SER A 854 15.23 -11.68 -12.32
CA SER A 854 14.56 -10.89 -13.35
C SER A 854 15.16 -9.48 -13.46
N TYR A 855 15.13 -8.94 -14.67
CA TYR A 855 15.61 -7.60 -14.98
C TYR A 855 15.03 -7.12 -16.31
N THR A 856 15.08 -5.80 -16.52
CA THR A 856 14.77 -5.17 -17.81
C THR A 856 16.06 -4.76 -18.51
N CYS A 857 16.09 -4.89 -19.82
CA CYS A 857 17.26 -4.52 -20.63
C CYS A 857 16.87 -4.17 -22.07
N ASN A 858 17.86 -3.69 -22.82
CA ASN A 858 17.75 -3.53 -24.26
C ASN A 858 17.50 -4.89 -24.93
N PRO A 859 16.47 -5.05 -25.78
CA PRO A 859 16.18 -6.29 -26.50
C PRO A 859 17.38 -6.93 -27.22
N THR A 860 18.22 -6.12 -27.84
CA THR A 860 19.42 -6.59 -28.58
C THR A 860 20.51 -7.19 -27.70
N GLN A 861 20.47 -6.93 -26.39
CA GLN A 861 21.46 -7.40 -25.41
C GLN A 861 20.97 -8.58 -24.57
N ARG A 862 19.70 -8.95 -24.68
CA ARG A 862 19.02 -9.91 -23.77
C ARG A 862 19.77 -11.23 -23.59
N GLU A 863 20.27 -11.81 -24.69
CA GLU A 863 20.96 -13.13 -24.66
C GLU A 863 22.35 -13.03 -24.04
N ARG A 864 23.10 -11.96 -24.37
CA ARG A 864 24.42 -11.69 -23.78
C ARG A 864 24.32 -11.52 -22.27
N ILE A 865 23.38 -10.66 -21.80
CA ILE A 865 23.20 -10.42 -20.38
C ILE A 865 22.72 -11.69 -19.66
N ALA A 866 21.80 -12.46 -20.24
CA ALA A 866 21.37 -13.73 -19.69
C ALA A 866 22.51 -14.74 -19.58
N GLN A 867 23.46 -14.75 -20.54
CA GLN A 867 24.63 -15.59 -20.49
C GLN A 867 25.61 -15.14 -19.39
N ASP A 868 25.80 -13.82 -19.20
CA ASP A 868 26.64 -13.28 -18.14
C ASP A 868 26.06 -13.61 -16.74
N VAL A 869 24.72 -13.51 -16.58
CA VAL A 869 24.04 -13.95 -15.34
C VAL A 869 24.26 -15.44 -15.06
N LYS A 870 24.12 -16.31 -16.07
CA LYS A 870 24.41 -17.76 -15.92
C LYS A 870 25.85 -18.01 -15.55
N GLN A 871 26.77 -17.28 -16.15
CA GLN A 871 28.19 -17.35 -15.84
C GLN A 871 28.45 -16.93 -14.40
N LEU A 872 27.86 -15.82 -13.93
CA LEU A 872 27.97 -15.37 -12.53
C LEU A 872 27.50 -16.46 -11.54
N VAL A 873 26.33 -17.07 -11.79
CA VAL A 873 25.80 -18.15 -10.93
C VAL A 873 26.75 -19.36 -10.89
N ASN A 874 27.37 -19.73 -12.02
CA ASN A 874 28.38 -20.79 -12.06
C ASN A 874 29.67 -20.40 -11.35
N GLU A 875 30.15 -19.15 -11.50
CA GLU A 875 31.33 -18.64 -10.81
C GLU A 875 31.12 -18.61 -9.29
N MET A 876 29.89 -18.30 -8.82
CA MET A 876 29.52 -18.40 -7.41
C MET A 876 29.59 -19.83 -6.88
N ALA A 877 29.15 -20.79 -7.68
CA ALA A 877 29.18 -22.20 -7.30
C ALA A 877 30.61 -22.77 -7.30
N GLU A 878 31.44 -22.41 -8.26
CA GLU A 878 32.80 -23.03 -8.46
C GLU A 878 33.93 -22.15 -7.94
N GLY A 879 33.81 -20.82 -8.02
CA GLY A 879 34.81 -19.83 -7.66
C GLY A 879 34.80 -19.38 -6.18
N ASN A 880 35.37 -18.23 -5.90
CA ASN A 880 35.47 -17.62 -4.55
C ASN A 880 34.66 -16.33 -4.42
N LEU A 881 33.61 -16.16 -5.24
CA LEU A 881 32.77 -14.95 -5.19
C LEU A 881 31.93 -14.82 -3.91
N ILE A 882 31.59 -15.95 -3.29
CA ILE A 882 30.89 -15.94 -2.00
C ILE A 882 31.94 -15.72 -0.90
N THR A 883 32.07 -14.48 -0.45
CA THR A 883 33.00 -14.09 0.62
C THR A 883 32.37 -14.20 2.01
N GLN A 884 33.20 -14.23 3.07
CA GLN A 884 32.67 -14.15 4.44
C GLN A 884 31.95 -12.83 4.70
N GLU A 885 32.45 -11.72 4.16
CA GLU A 885 31.85 -10.40 4.29
C GLU A 885 30.40 -10.37 3.75
N LEU A 886 30.12 -10.96 2.59
CA LEU A 886 28.77 -11.08 2.02
C LEU A 886 27.83 -11.88 2.93
N VAL A 887 28.33 -12.96 3.53
CA VAL A 887 27.56 -13.77 4.48
C VAL A 887 27.32 -12.99 5.77
N ASP A 888 28.31 -12.28 6.29
CA ASP A 888 28.16 -11.44 7.48
C ASP A 888 27.16 -10.29 7.25
N ASN A 889 27.19 -9.66 6.10
CA ASN A 889 26.20 -8.65 5.70
C ASN A 889 24.78 -9.24 5.64
N TYR A 890 24.65 -10.46 5.08
CA TYR A 890 23.35 -11.16 5.10
C TYR A 890 22.85 -11.38 6.54
N ILE A 891 23.69 -11.87 7.44
CA ILE A 891 23.30 -12.12 8.85
C ILE A 891 22.88 -10.81 9.53
N LYS A 892 23.68 -9.73 9.38
CA LYS A 892 23.34 -8.40 9.90
C LYS A 892 22.00 -7.86 9.34
N ASN A 893 21.74 -8.06 8.05
CA ASN A 893 20.47 -7.69 7.43
C ASN A 893 19.30 -8.43 8.06
N ARG A 894 19.46 -9.74 8.33
CA ARG A 894 18.46 -10.56 9.03
C ARG A 894 18.21 -10.06 10.45
N GLU A 895 19.27 -9.77 11.19
CA GLU A 895 19.19 -9.24 12.56
C GLU A 895 18.50 -7.87 12.59
N SER A 896 18.82 -6.99 11.64
CA SER A 896 18.23 -5.65 11.51
C SER A 896 16.75 -5.68 11.14
N ALA A 897 16.34 -6.63 10.31
CA ALA A 897 14.96 -6.78 9.87
C ALA A 897 14.05 -7.47 10.90
N ARG A 898 14.65 -8.10 11.93
CA ARG A 898 13.90 -8.78 12.99
C ARG A 898 13.05 -7.77 13.76
N LYS A 899 11.75 -7.92 13.70
CA LYS A 899 10.85 -7.26 14.66
C LYS A 899 11.08 -7.92 16.02
N PRO A 900 11.15 -7.16 17.13
CA PRO A 900 11.10 -7.76 18.45
C PRO A 900 9.86 -8.67 18.48
N TYR A 901 10.09 -9.95 18.79
CA TYR A 901 9.00 -10.87 19.03
C TYR A 901 8.31 -10.34 20.30
N GLU A 902 7.24 -9.60 20.16
CA GLU A 902 6.34 -9.39 21.27
C GLU A 902 5.98 -10.80 21.74
N ASP A 903 5.96 -11.05 23.05
CA ASP A 903 5.61 -12.35 23.65
C ASP A 903 4.15 -12.73 23.30
N GLY A 904 3.85 -12.68 22.01
CA GLY A 904 2.59 -12.95 21.40
C GLY A 904 2.30 -14.46 21.45
N VAL A 905 1.09 -14.78 21.76
CA VAL A 905 0.55 -16.14 21.78
C VAL A 905 0.57 -16.78 20.38
N ASP A 906 0.58 -15.94 19.34
CA ASP A 906 0.39 -16.38 17.95
C ASP A 906 1.52 -17.28 17.44
N GLY A 907 2.77 -16.97 17.75
CA GLY A 907 3.92 -17.78 17.34
C GLY A 907 3.89 -19.19 17.90
N PRO A 908 3.90 -19.37 19.24
CA PRO A 908 3.88 -20.70 19.86
C PRO A 908 2.66 -21.54 19.48
N CYS A 909 1.46 -20.90 19.35
CA CYS A 909 0.25 -21.61 18.95
C CYS A 909 0.32 -22.06 17.48
N SER A 910 0.83 -21.22 16.60
CA SER A 910 1.05 -21.58 15.20
C SER A 910 2.10 -22.66 15.05
N ASP A 911 3.20 -22.59 15.80
CA ASP A 911 4.25 -23.62 15.82
C ASP A 911 3.71 -25.00 16.24
N TYR A 912 2.83 -25.01 17.26
CA TYR A 912 2.20 -26.26 17.69
C TYR A 912 1.34 -26.87 16.57
N ILE A 913 0.49 -26.06 15.96
CA ILE A 913 -0.39 -26.50 14.87
C ILE A 913 0.42 -26.97 13.66
N GLU A 914 1.44 -26.21 13.25
CA GLU A 914 2.29 -26.59 12.13
C GLU A 914 3.02 -27.92 12.38
N ARG A 915 3.48 -28.16 13.60
CA ARG A 915 4.10 -29.44 13.97
C ARG A 915 3.12 -30.58 13.87
N GLU A 916 1.90 -30.40 14.35
CA GLU A 916 0.85 -31.42 14.27
C GLU A 916 0.43 -31.74 12.85
N LEU A 917 0.33 -30.72 11.98
CA LEU A 917 -0.16 -30.87 10.60
C LEU A 917 0.94 -31.23 9.59
N ASN A 918 2.17 -30.72 9.80
CA ASN A 918 3.26 -30.83 8.83
C ASN A 918 4.41 -31.71 9.32
N GLY A 919 4.45 -32.04 10.61
CA GLY A 919 5.60 -32.71 11.23
C GLY A 919 6.84 -31.82 11.39
N ILE A 920 6.80 -30.57 10.91
CA ILE A 920 7.90 -29.61 10.92
C ILE A 920 7.36 -28.18 11.12
N VAL A 921 8.17 -27.37 11.79
CA VAL A 921 7.92 -25.93 11.94
C VAL A 921 9.00 -25.18 11.20
N LEU A 922 8.61 -24.25 10.33
CA LEU A 922 9.52 -23.42 9.55
C LEU A 922 9.33 -21.95 9.93
N LYS A 923 10.33 -21.37 10.62
CA LYS A 923 10.28 -19.98 11.11
C LYS A 923 11.07 -19.05 10.23
N ASN A 924 10.45 -17.94 9.82
CA ASN A 924 11.13 -16.91 9.02
C ASN A 924 12.06 -16.01 9.87
N ASP A 925 11.81 -15.90 11.17
CA ASP A 925 12.49 -15.01 12.12
C ASP A 925 13.42 -15.73 13.09
N ASP A 926 13.61 -17.05 12.94
CA ASP A 926 14.60 -17.80 13.70
C ASP A 926 16.00 -17.65 13.08
N LEU A 927 16.83 -16.81 13.71
CA LEU A 927 18.20 -16.53 13.26
C LEU A 927 19.20 -17.63 13.62
N THR A 928 18.80 -18.66 14.35
CA THR A 928 19.71 -19.70 14.83
C THR A 928 20.38 -20.44 13.67
N CYS A 929 19.62 -20.73 12.62
CA CYS A 929 20.14 -21.38 11.41
C CYS A 929 20.82 -20.37 10.47
N ASP A 930 20.34 -19.13 10.38
CA ASP A 930 20.99 -18.07 9.61
C ASP A 930 22.45 -17.85 10.06
N LYS A 931 22.71 -17.85 11.38
CA LYS A 931 24.04 -17.68 11.96
C LYS A 931 25.00 -18.85 11.68
N LYS A 932 24.49 -20.01 11.23
CA LYS A 932 25.32 -21.17 10.85
C LYS A 932 25.72 -21.14 9.38
N VAL A 933 25.16 -20.24 8.58
CA VAL A 933 25.49 -20.14 7.16
C VAL A 933 26.95 -19.70 7.01
N THR A 934 27.63 -20.37 6.11
CA THR A 934 29.04 -20.08 5.76
C THR A 934 29.18 -19.99 4.25
N PRO A 935 30.24 -19.36 3.72
CA PRO A 935 30.51 -19.39 2.28
C PRO A 935 30.52 -20.80 1.67
N SER A 936 31.09 -21.74 2.42
CA SER A 936 31.20 -23.15 2.00
C SER A 936 29.82 -23.83 1.93
N SER A 937 28.98 -23.66 2.96
CA SER A 937 27.63 -24.25 2.97
C SER A 937 26.73 -23.67 1.90
N LEU A 938 26.80 -22.36 1.68
CA LEU A 938 26.01 -21.67 0.63
C LEU A 938 26.47 -22.13 -0.77
N LYS A 939 27.78 -22.24 -1.00
CA LYS A 939 28.35 -22.73 -2.24
C LYS A 939 27.92 -24.18 -2.51
N ALA A 940 27.96 -25.06 -1.50
CA ALA A 940 27.52 -26.45 -1.62
C ALA A 940 26.00 -26.52 -1.97
N HIS A 941 25.19 -25.69 -1.35
CA HIS A 941 23.74 -25.60 -1.64
C HIS A 941 23.48 -25.17 -3.10
N LEU A 942 24.17 -24.11 -3.57
CA LEU A 942 24.07 -23.65 -4.96
C LEU A 942 24.50 -24.74 -5.97
N LYS A 943 25.58 -25.47 -5.67
CA LYS A 943 26.00 -26.63 -6.49
C LYS A 943 24.93 -27.71 -6.59
N GLN A 944 24.21 -27.99 -5.51
CA GLN A 944 23.11 -28.95 -5.53
C GLN A 944 21.94 -28.43 -6.38
N LEU A 945 21.60 -27.14 -6.29
CA LEU A 945 20.58 -26.52 -7.14
C LEU A 945 20.96 -26.65 -8.63
N LEU A 946 22.19 -26.33 -9.00
CA LEU A 946 22.67 -26.44 -10.39
C LEU A 946 22.73 -27.87 -10.92
N LYS A 947 23.04 -28.83 -10.04
CA LYS A 947 23.18 -30.27 -10.41
C LYS A 947 21.84 -30.98 -10.52
N LYS A 948 20.89 -30.69 -9.64
CA LYS A 948 19.62 -31.43 -9.50
C LYS A 948 18.41 -30.67 -10.01
N GLY A 949 18.56 -29.36 -10.16
CA GLY A 949 17.48 -28.46 -10.61
C GLY A 949 17.43 -28.30 -12.11
N ASN A 950 16.49 -27.48 -12.55
CA ASN A 950 16.30 -27.11 -13.95
C ASN A 950 16.35 -25.59 -14.10
N LEU A 951 16.74 -25.14 -15.30
CA LEU A 951 16.78 -23.73 -15.65
C LEU A 951 15.74 -23.42 -16.72
N HIS A 952 14.91 -22.40 -16.45
CA HIS A 952 13.93 -21.89 -17.41
C HIS A 952 14.25 -20.43 -17.70
N VAL A 953 14.36 -20.07 -18.97
CA VAL A 953 14.71 -18.71 -19.40
C VAL A 953 13.57 -18.14 -20.23
N GLY A 954 13.00 -17.05 -19.77
CA GLY A 954 11.92 -16.35 -20.43
C GLY A 954 12.33 -14.95 -20.88
N TYR A 955 12.01 -14.59 -22.11
CA TYR A 955 12.17 -13.27 -22.67
C TYR A 955 10.81 -12.71 -23.07
N LEU A 956 10.37 -11.65 -22.41
CA LEU A 956 9.22 -10.86 -22.83
C LEU A 956 9.77 -9.60 -23.51
N THR A 957 9.65 -9.50 -24.83
CA THR A 957 10.37 -8.51 -25.62
C THR A 957 9.48 -7.76 -26.60
N THR A 958 9.85 -6.52 -26.89
CA THR A 958 9.20 -5.72 -27.95
C THR A 958 9.67 -6.10 -29.36
N GLU A 959 10.81 -6.81 -29.48
CA GLU A 959 11.45 -7.18 -30.76
C GLU A 959 11.54 -8.68 -30.96
#